data_7ed07b6bf59681f3cf3fc66b9728e94f
#
_entry.id   7ed07b6bf59681f3cf3fc66b9728e94f
#
_cell.length_a   1.000
_cell.length_b   1.000
_cell.length_c   1.000
_cell.angle_alpha   90.00
_cell.angle_beta   90.00
_cell.angle_gamma   90.00
#
_symmetry.space_group_name_H-M   'P 1'
#
loop_
_entity.id
_entity.type
_entity.pdbx_description
1 polymer ?
#
loop_
_entity_poly.entity_id
_entity_poly.type
_entity_poly.pdbx_seq_one_letter_code
_entity_poly.pdbx_strand_id
1 'polypeptide(L)'
;MKKLFILLSTFFLSFFLAWIIVLRAPQYLYASYDSVSLLRVKKDTQEPTREVFEQELENFANSEQSLIARRIVEPSKDGTTHFTYATYGQGTLPKEFQEASQESRERSDPLNSYLLLSGSLTKEKLAYKLGDLGYKAIPDRKTPPYTLAFRMLLIPLILISLAIFGLSFFALVIITRIKEMRAAGIKLFSGQTLLSIMGHSLSTDIKWLLLSALLSFLGGGVVLFSQGLFYPILLATYGFGISFYLLFLLAISILLMLLYLMSLSYKALVPVIKGRLPLKRLMILTLLCQLVAVFTVGYAVKTGLTSYQRLKELEISKQAWQDRADYYQISFGLGDRVKDTENQNKWYEFSKEAVEKEQALFVKDNLIHFANPQGKNENGETLATYSPDANVLYVSPSYLDKENVSVNGETRQKLAHLQKGEFGLLLPESLRSQEAELKKVFEEKLSDYGKSGEEASAPLEYEMRAIVSYLPTGEKRFIYNNGESPVSIQYLTDPILVVFTPTSTGDSIISKSIWSINAGKQLFIKGYESGLELLKKAGIYEQVSYLKEGRSVYLTRYNEVQTETATLILGAIVGIASSLLLFYSVNLLYFEQFRRDILIKRISGLRFFETHAQYMVSQFASFVFGASFFILSSRDLVIGLLTLLVFLASAVLTLYRQAQKESRVSMTIMKGK
;
A
#
# COMPACT_ATOMS: atom_id res chain seq x y z
N MET A 1 4.35 -16.29 31.15
CA MET A 1 4.12 -16.24 29.68
C MET A 1 3.12 -15.18 29.28
N LYS A 2 1.85 -15.18 29.75
CA LYS A 2 0.83 -14.17 29.39
C LYS A 2 1.31 -12.72 29.62
N LYS A 3 1.87 -12.42 30.80
CA LYS A 3 2.39 -11.11 31.16
C LYS A 3 3.51 -10.64 30.20
N LEU A 4 4.46 -11.52 29.92
CA LEU A 4 5.56 -11.25 28.98
C LEU A 4 5.04 -11.03 27.56
N PHE A 5 4.04 -11.80 27.13
CA PHE A 5 3.40 -11.63 25.83
C PHE A 5 2.73 -10.26 25.69
N ILE A 6 1.96 -9.83 26.71
CA ILE A 6 1.33 -8.50 26.72
C ILE A 6 2.40 -7.42 26.52
N LEU A 7 3.51 -7.46 27.29
CA LEU A 7 4.59 -6.50 27.15
C LEU A 7 5.25 -6.51 25.78
N LEU A 8 5.64 -7.69 25.30
CA LEU A 8 6.33 -7.82 24.02
C LEU A 8 5.45 -7.48 22.81
N SER A 9 4.20 -7.95 22.78
CA SER A 9 3.29 -7.67 21.67
C SER A 9 2.90 -6.20 21.61
N THR A 10 2.67 -5.56 22.78
CA THR A 10 2.37 -4.13 22.85
C THR A 10 3.58 -3.31 22.44
N PHE A 11 4.78 -3.67 22.90
CA PHE A 11 6.03 -3.00 22.51
C PHE A 11 6.28 -3.12 20.99
N PHE A 12 6.09 -4.32 20.43
CA PHE A 12 6.27 -4.56 19.01
C PHE A 12 5.28 -3.74 18.17
N LEU A 13 3.98 -3.78 18.53
CA LEU A 13 2.98 -2.96 17.84
C LEU A 13 3.27 -1.47 17.98
N SER A 14 3.68 -1.03 19.17
CA SER A 14 4.07 0.33 19.48
C SER A 14 5.19 0.82 18.54
N PHE A 15 6.22 -0.01 18.34
CA PHE A 15 7.30 0.29 17.40
C PHE A 15 6.76 0.43 15.97
N PHE A 16 5.88 -0.46 15.54
CA PHE A 16 5.25 -0.39 14.22
C PHE A 16 4.42 0.88 14.03
N LEU A 17 3.61 1.23 15.04
CA LEU A 17 2.80 2.44 14.99
C LEU A 17 3.68 3.70 14.92
N ALA A 18 4.72 3.76 15.72
CA ALA A 18 5.69 4.88 15.68
C ALA A 18 6.37 4.94 14.30
N TRP A 19 6.80 3.81 13.76
CA TRP A 19 7.40 3.72 12.42
C TRP A 19 6.49 4.25 11.31
N ILE A 20 5.21 3.85 11.30
CA ILE A 20 4.24 4.33 10.32
C ILE A 20 3.97 5.82 10.48
N ILE A 21 3.91 6.33 11.73
CA ILE A 21 3.75 7.75 12.00
C ILE A 21 4.95 8.51 11.44
N VAL A 22 6.18 8.05 11.66
CA VAL A 22 7.38 8.68 11.09
C VAL A 22 7.31 8.75 9.58
N LEU A 23 6.94 7.65 8.91
CA LEU A 23 6.85 7.60 7.45
C LEU A 23 5.74 8.49 6.87
N ARG A 24 4.64 8.69 7.60
CA ARG A 24 3.45 9.41 7.14
C ARG A 24 3.16 10.69 7.92
N ALA A 25 4.13 11.19 8.69
CA ALA A 25 3.96 12.37 9.52
C ALA A 25 3.40 13.58 8.75
N PRO A 26 3.93 13.94 7.56
CA PRO A 26 3.40 15.08 6.81
C PRO A 26 1.93 14.93 6.44
N GLN A 27 1.48 13.71 6.13
CA GLN A 27 0.09 13.43 5.79
C GLN A 27 -0.82 13.53 7.01
N TYR A 28 -0.37 13.04 8.17
CA TYR A 28 -1.13 13.11 9.42
C TYR A 28 -1.21 14.54 9.98
N LEU A 29 -0.11 15.30 9.88
CA LEU A 29 -0.10 16.71 10.24
C LEU A 29 -1.06 17.51 9.35
N TYR A 30 -0.99 17.33 8.04
CA TYR A 30 -1.92 17.94 7.11
C TYR A 30 -3.39 17.61 7.45
N ALA A 31 -3.71 16.34 7.67
CA ALA A 31 -5.07 15.89 7.95
C ALA A 31 -5.64 16.41 9.29
N SER A 32 -4.80 17.04 10.14
CA SER A 32 -5.22 17.60 11.42
C SER A 32 -5.84 18.99 11.34
N TYR A 33 -5.75 19.64 10.17
CA TYR A 33 -6.30 20.97 9.92
C TYR A 33 -7.52 20.90 9.00
N ASP A 34 -8.45 21.82 9.17
CA ASP A 34 -9.50 22.06 8.16
C ASP A 34 -8.83 22.59 6.89
N SER A 35 -9.27 22.15 5.74
CA SER A 35 -8.68 22.56 4.47
C SER A 35 -9.73 22.73 3.37
N VAL A 36 -9.33 23.40 2.30
CA VAL A 36 -10.11 23.55 1.08
C VAL A 36 -9.22 23.14 -0.09
N SER A 37 -9.69 22.20 -0.89
CA SER A 37 -8.97 21.72 -2.07
C SER A 37 -9.55 22.35 -3.34
N LEU A 38 -8.71 22.99 -4.15
CA LEU A 38 -9.05 23.50 -5.46
C LEU A 38 -8.80 22.42 -6.52
N LEU A 39 -9.85 22.02 -7.23
CA LEU A 39 -9.78 20.90 -8.18
C LEU A 39 -9.69 21.35 -9.64
N ARG A 40 -10.32 22.45 -10.01
CA ARG A 40 -10.35 22.97 -11.38
C ARG A 40 -10.89 24.38 -11.40
N VAL A 41 -10.64 25.10 -12.50
CA VAL A 41 -11.33 26.34 -12.84
C VAL A 41 -12.78 26.03 -13.21
N LYS A 42 -13.73 26.88 -12.85
CA LYS A 42 -15.14 26.72 -13.26
C LYS A 42 -15.25 26.95 -14.77
N LYS A 43 -16.14 26.21 -15.42
CA LYS A 43 -16.50 26.48 -16.82
C LYS A 43 -17.08 27.89 -16.91
N ASP A 44 -16.78 28.59 -17.98
CA ASP A 44 -17.28 29.95 -18.29
C ASP A 44 -16.79 31.06 -17.34
N THR A 45 -15.71 30.80 -16.57
CA THR A 45 -15.10 31.82 -15.71
C THR A 45 -13.66 32.05 -16.16
N GLN A 46 -13.29 33.31 -16.37
CA GLN A 46 -11.89 33.64 -16.65
C GLN A 46 -11.06 33.47 -15.38
N GLU A 47 -9.97 32.68 -15.46
CA GLU A 47 -9.07 32.49 -14.35
C GLU A 47 -8.35 33.82 -14.04
N PRO A 48 -8.31 34.25 -12.76
CA PRO A 48 -7.56 35.44 -12.38
C PRO A 48 -6.06 35.21 -12.61
N THR A 49 -5.34 36.29 -12.93
CA THR A 49 -3.88 36.21 -12.94
C THR A 49 -3.40 35.83 -11.54
N ARG A 50 -2.25 35.20 -11.46
CA ARG A 50 -1.69 34.73 -10.19
C ARG A 50 -1.54 35.84 -9.16
N GLU A 51 -1.03 37.00 -9.59
CA GLU A 51 -0.84 38.15 -8.72
C GLU A 51 -2.18 38.63 -8.13
N VAL A 52 -3.23 38.70 -8.96
CA VAL A 52 -4.59 39.04 -8.51
C VAL A 52 -5.10 37.98 -7.53
N PHE A 53 -4.92 36.70 -7.83
CA PHE A 53 -5.37 35.61 -6.95
C PHE A 53 -4.65 35.68 -5.58
N GLU A 54 -3.33 35.83 -5.55
CA GLU A 54 -2.57 35.89 -4.31
C GLU A 54 -2.89 37.13 -3.50
N GLN A 55 -3.07 38.28 -4.15
CA GLN A 55 -3.46 39.53 -3.48
C GLN A 55 -4.88 39.48 -2.90
N GLU A 56 -5.82 38.92 -3.64
CA GLU A 56 -7.21 38.73 -3.18
C GLU A 56 -7.28 37.75 -1.99
N LEU A 57 -6.48 36.67 -2.02
CA LEU A 57 -6.43 35.70 -0.94
C LEU A 57 -5.76 36.29 0.31
N GLU A 58 -4.68 37.07 0.15
CA GLU A 58 -4.01 37.79 1.23
C GLU A 58 -4.94 38.80 1.91
N ASN A 59 -5.63 39.65 1.10
CA ASN A 59 -6.58 40.62 1.60
C ASN A 59 -7.75 39.96 2.36
N PHE A 60 -8.26 38.86 1.83
CA PHE A 60 -9.30 38.09 2.46
C PHE A 60 -8.87 37.47 3.78
N ALA A 61 -7.70 36.84 3.83
CA ALA A 61 -7.14 36.24 5.04
C ALA A 61 -6.91 37.31 6.13
N ASN A 62 -6.41 38.51 5.75
CA ASN A 62 -6.22 39.63 6.66
C ASN A 62 -7.55 40.17 7.20
N SER A 63 -8.60 40.31 6.34
CA SER A 63 -9.92 40.78 6.74
C SER A 63 -10.63 39.85 7.75
N GLU A 64 -10.37 38.53 7.62
CA GLU A 64 -10.90 37.51 8.52
C GLU A 64 -9.96 37.22 9.71
N GLN A 65 -8.86 38.00 9.87
CA GLN A 65 -7.85 37.82 10.93
C GLN A 65 -7.38 36.37 11.07
N SER A 66 -7.08 35.74 9.94
CA SER A 66 -6.80 34.32 9.88
C SER A 66 -5.53 34.04 9.09
N LEU A 67 -4.90 32.89 9.36
CA LEU A 67 -3.76 32.40 8.63
C LEU A 67 -4.18 31.23 7.73
N ILE A 68 -4.01 31.39 6.43
CA ILE A 68 -4.20 30.36 5.42
C ILE A 68 -2.83 29.92 4.92
N ALA A 69 -2.66 28.63 4.64
CA ALA A 69 -1.43 28.10 4.04
C ALA A 69 -1.73 27.23 2.83
N ARG A 70 -1.18 27.58 1.67
CA ARG A 70 -1.21 26.73 0.48
C ARG A 70 -0.13 25.68 0.57
N ARG A 71 -0.48 24.40 0.47
CA ARG A 71 0.46 23.30 0.47
C ARG A 71 1.15 23.17 -0.88
N ILE A 72 2.47 23.19 -0.90
CA ILE A 72 3.29 23.03 -2.09
C ILE A 72 4.09 21.73 -1.94
N VAL A 73 4.17 20.96 -3.01
CA VAL A 73 4.96 19.74 -3.06
C VAL A 73 6.34 20.06 -3.62
N GLU A 74 7.37 19.72 -2.88
CA GLU A 74 8.76 19.86 -3.34
C GLU A 74 9.41 18.48 -3.50
N PRO A 75 10.02 18.21 -4.67
CA PRO A 75 10.69 16.94 -4.88
C PRO A 75 12.02 16.92 -4.11
N SER A 76 12.33 15.79 -3.51
CA SER A 76 13.64 15.53 -2.94
C SER A 76 14.43 14.56 -3.82
N LYS A 77 15.75 14.74 -3.87
CA LYS A 77 16.66 13.87 -4.65
C LYS A 77 16.72 12.43 -4.13
N ASP A 78 16.35 12.20 -2.88
CA ASP A 78 16.34 10.89 -2.25
C ASP A 78 15.01 10.12 -2.46
N GLY A 79 14.06 10.70 -3.21
CA GLY A 79 12.74 10.12 -3.45
C GLY A 79 11.75 10.35 -2.32
N THR A 80 12.07 11.15 -1.30
CA THR A 80 11.10 11.58 -0.30
C THR A 80 10.30 12.76 -0.81
N THR A 81 9.04 12.87 -0.41
CA THR A 81 8.19 14.00 -0.77
C THR A 81 8.20 14.99 0.38
N HIS A 82 8.71 16.18 0.15
CA HIS A 82 8.64 17.29 1.08
C HIS A 82 7.45 18.18 0.76
N PHE A 83 6.87 18.76 1.80
CA PHE A 83 5.80 19.73 1.68
C PHE A 83 6.25 21.04 2.31
N THR A 84 6.12 22.11 1.55
CA THR A 84 6.31 23.48 2.02
C THR A 84 5.00 24.24 1.90
N TYR A 85 4.90 25.36 2.58
CA TYR A 85 3.66 26.06 2.75
C TYR A 85 3.81 27.54 2.44
N ALA A 86 3.04 28.06 1.50
CA ALA A 86 2.92 29.49 1.23
C ALA A 86 1.80 30.06 2.09
N THR A 87 2.14 31.03 2.96
CA THR A 87 1.21 31.61 3.94
C THR A 87 0.55 32.88 3.41
N TYR A 88 -0.70 33.12 3.82
CA TYR A 88 -1.51 34.29 3.52
C TYR A 88 -2.20 34.75 4.81
N GLY A 89 -2.20 36.06 5.09
CA GLY A 89 -2.83 36.67 6.24
C GLY A 89 -1.92 36.83 7.46
N GLN A 90 -2.51 37.02 8.63
CA GLN A 90 -1.80 37.35 9.86
C GLN A 90 -1.59 36.09 10.72
N GLY A 91 -0.34 35.85 11.14
CA GLY A 91 0.02 34.75 12.02
C GLY A 91 1.42 34.22 11.74
N THR A 92 1.82 33.23 12.51
CA THR A 92 3.09 32.53 12.32
C THR A 92 2.81 31.09 11.91
N LEU A 93 3.57 30.61 10.93
CA LEU A 93 3.48 29.22 10.51
C LEU A 93 3.82 28.29 11.70
N PRO A 94 3.00 27.27 12.01
CA PRO A 94 3.32 26.30 13.06
C PRO A 94 4.67 25.61 12.78
N LYS A 95 5.40 25.29 13.84
CA LYS A 95 6.77 24.72 13.76
C LYS A 95 6.86 23.39 13.02
N GLU A 96 5.75 22.68 12.91
CA GLU A 96 5.60 21.44 12.14
C GLU A 96 5.61 21.62 10.62
N PHE A 97 5.47 22.84 10.13
CA PHE A 97 5.44 23.17 8.71
C PHE A 97 6.65 24.02 8.31
N GLN A 98 7.15 23.76 7.10
CA GLN A 98 8.24 24.51 6.52
C GLN A 98 7.68 25.56 5.56
N GLU A 99 8.15 26.78 5.64
CA GLU A 99 7.75 27.85 4.73
C GLU A 99 8.33 27.62 3.32
N ALA A 100 7.51 27.90 2.31
CA ALA A 100 7.90 27.78 0.92
C ALA A 100 8.88 28.90 0.51
N SER A 101 9.86 28.56 -0.30
CA SER A 101 10.73 29.57 -0.93
C SER A 101 9.90 30.45 -1.89
N GLN A 102 10.41 31.66 -2.19
CA GLN A 102 9.73 32.55 -3.14
C GLN A 102 9.63 31.89 -4.53
N GLU A 103 10.67 31.21 -4.97
CA GLU A 103 10.65 30.46 -6.23
C GLU A 103 9.58 29.37 -6.25
N SER A 104 9.47 28.58 -5.17
CA SER A 104 8.42 27.56 -5.06
C SER A 104 7.03 28.15 -5.02
N ARG A 105 6.90 29.31 -4.40
CA ARG A 105 5.66 30.09 -4.37
C ARG A 105 5.23 30.53 -5.76
N GLU A 106 6.14 31.10 -6.53
CA GLU A 106 5.91 31.60 -7.90
C GLU A 106 5.64 30.46 -8.91
N ARG A 107 6.22 29.29 -8.71
CA ARG A 107 6.09 28.13 -9.59
C ARG A 107 4.84 27.28 -9.35
N SER A 108 4.37 27.22 -8.11
CA SER A 108 3.31 26.26 -7.76
C SER A 108 1.92 26.68 -8.23
N ASP A 109 1.22 25.76 -8.88
CA ASP A 109 -0.18 25.93 -9.32
C ASP A 109 -1.11 26.34 -8.16
N PRO A 110 -2.00 27.35 -8.35
CA PRO A 110 -3.08 27.64 -7.41
C PRO A 110 -4.01 26.44 -7.13
N LEU A 111 -4.19 25.52 -8.08
CA LEU A 111 -4.99 24.30 -7.90
C LEU A 111 -4.33 23.33 -6.91
N ASN A 112 -4.41 23.68 -5.65
CA ASN A 112 -3.80 22.97 -4.54
C ASN A 112 -4.70 22.94 -3.32
N SER A 113 -4.23 22.40 -2.20
CA SER A 113 -4.96 22.41 -0.93
C SER A 113 -4.53 23.60 -0.07
N TYR A 114 -5.50 24.26 0.51
CA TYR A 114 -5.36 25.42 1.39
C TYR A 114 -5.79 25.03 2.81
N LEU A 115 -4.87 25.10 3.77
CA LEU A 115 -5.11 24.79 5.17
C LEU A 115 -5.51 26.05 5.92
N LEU A 116 -6.42 25.90 6.87
CA LEU A 116 -6.76 26.92 7.86
C LEU A 116 -5.94 26.65 9.12
N LEU A 117 -4.90 27.45 9.34
CA LEU A 117 -3.95 27.23 10.43
C LEU A 117 -4.37 27.89 11.72
N SER A 118 -4.91 29.12 11.64
CA SER A 118 -5.43 29.88 12.79
C SER A 118 -6.44 30.93 12.38
N GLY A 119 -7.17 31.47 13.36
CA GLY A 119 -8.15 32.54 13.16
C GLY A 119 -9.61 32.07 13.23
N SER A 120 -10.52 32.96 12.83
CA SER A 120 -11.98 32.73 12.88
C SER A 120 -12.59 32.24 11.58
N LEU A 121 -11.78 32.16 10.52
CA LEU A 121 -12.21 31.74 9.18
C LEU A 121 -12.65 30.29 9.16
N THR A 122 -13.84 30.04 8.62
CA THR A 122 -14.33 28.68 8.38
C THR A 122 -14.00 28.22 6.96
N LYS A 123 -13.84 26.90 6.78
CA LYS A 123 -13.57 26.32 5.47
C LYS A 123 -14.68 26.56 4.45
N GLU A 124 -15.93 26.69 4.91
CA GLU A 124 -17.07 27.01 4.08
C GLU A 124 -16.95 28.44 3.51
N LYS A 125 -16.56 29.43 4.33
CA LYS A 125 -16.29 30.79 3.88
C LYS A 125 -15.11 30.85 2.92
N LEU A 126 -14.01 30.12 3.22
CA LEU A 126 -12.87 30.04 2.32
C LEU A 126 -13.24 29.39 0.99
N ALA A 127 -14.00 28.29 0.99
CA ALA A 127 -14.46 27.64 -0.21
C ALA A 127 -15.38 28.55 -1.05
N TYR A 128 -16.24 29.36 -0.39
CA TYR A 128 -17.08 30.35 -1.05
C TYR A 128 -16.21 31.42 -1.75
N LYS A 129 -15.27 32.05 -1.03
CA LYS A 129 -14.36 33.08 -1.60
C LYS A 129 -13.54 32.53 -2.78
N LEU A 130 -12.99 31.32 -2.65
CA LEU A 130 -12.26 30.68 -3.74
C LEU A 130 -13.20 30.32 -4.91
N GLY A 131 -14.46 30.05 -4.60
CA GLY A 131 -15.53 29.88 -5.59
C GLY A 131 -15.83 31.13 -6.37
N ASP A 132 -15.83 32.30 -5.71
CA ASP A 132 -16.04 33.62 -6.34
C ASP A 132 -14.86 34.01 -7.22
N LEU A 133 -13.63 33.57 -6.88
CA LEU A 133 -12.43 33.71 -7.68
C LEU A 133 -12.37 32.76 -8.92
N GLY A 134 -13.44 32.03 -9.19
CA GLY A 134 -13.56 31.21 -10.39
C GLY A 134 -13.15 29.75 -10.23
N TYR A 135 -12.88 29.26 -9.02
CA TYR A 135 -12.43 27.88 -8.83
C TYR A 135 -13.54 26.96 -8.28
N LYS A 136 -13.46 25.69 -8.61
CA LYS A 136 -14.23 24.65 -7.93
C LYS A 136 -13.50 24.24 -6.66
N ALA A 137 -13.97 24.75 -5.53
CA ALA A 137 -13.42 24.52 -4.20
C ALA A 137 -14.24 23.48 -3.44
N ILE A 138 -13.58 22.52 -2.82
CA ILE A 138 -14.20 21.50 -1.96
C ILE A 138 -13.63 21.62 -0.56
N PRO A 139 -14.51 21.88 0.45
CA PRO A 139 -14.08 21.96 1.83
C PRO A 139 -13.86 20.54 2.41
N ASP A 140 -12.68 20.29 2.97
CA ASP A 140 -12.32 19.06 3.64
C ASP A 140 -12.35 19.24 5.17
N ARG A 141 -12.78 18.20 5.87
CA ARG A 141 -12.80 18.23 7.34
C ARG A 141 -11.50 17.67 7.90
N LYS A 142 -11.00 18.32 8.96
CA LYS A 142 -9.91 17.75 9.75
C LYS A 142 -10.28 16.35 10.23
N THR A 143 -9.30 15.46 10.19
CA THR A 143 -9.48 14.07 10.63
C THR A 143 -9.06 13.95 12.09
N PRO A 144 -9.96 13.53 12.99
CA PRO A 144 -9.62 13.36 14.41
C PRO A 144 -8.53 12.30 14.61
N PRO A 145 -7.68 12.42 15.65
CA PRO A 145 -6.58 11.47 15.91
C PRO A 145 -7.02 10.02 16.04
N TYR A 146 -8.18 9.78 16.64
CA TYR A 146 -8.73 8.42 16.79
C TYR A 146 -9.09 7.80 15.43
N THR A 147 -9.57 8.59 14.47
CA THR A 147 -9.86 8.12 13.11
C THR A 147 -8.58 7.81 12.35
N LEU A 148 -7.55 8.65 12.50
CA LEU A 148 -6.22 8.39 11.91
C LEU A 148 -5.64 7.09 12.49
N ALA A 149 -5.68 6.91 13.80
CA ALA A 149 -5.24 5.69 14.47
C ALA A 149 -6.01 4.45 13.98
N PHE A 150 -7.34 4.55 13.86
CA PHE A 150 -8.17 3.46 13.38
C PHE A 150 -7.83 3.08 11.92
N ARG A 151 -7.73 4.08 11.03
CA ARG A 151 -7.30 3.84 9.63
C ARG A 151 -5.92 3.19 9.54
N MET A 152 -5.00 3.58 10.44
CA MET A 152 -3.67 2.99 10.52
C MET A 152 -3.72 1.50 10.90
N LEU A 153 -4.58 1.13 11.87
CA LEU A 153 -4.78 -0.27 12.27
C LEU A 153 -5.46 -1.12 11.19
N LEU A 154 -6.23 -0.50 10.29
CA LEU A 154 -6.86 -1.18 9.15
C LEU A 154 -5.92 -1.42 7.97
N ILE A 155 -4.69 -0.93 8.00
CA ILE A 155 -3.69 -1.28 6.99
C ILE A 155 -3.57 -2.81 6.98
N PRO A 156 -3.71 -3.49 5.81
CA PRO A 156 -3.80 -4.96 5.74
C PRO A 156 -2.70 -5.67 6.50
N LEU A 157 -1.50 -5.12 6.48
CA LEU A 157 -0.34 -5.61 7.18
C LEU A 157 -0.49 -5.61 8.70
N ILE A 158 -0.97 -4.49 9.27
CA ILE A 158 -1.20 -4.37 10.72
C ILE A 158 -2.36 -5.25 11.12
N LEU A 159 -3.41 -5.31 10.30
CA LEU A 159 -4.58 -6.15 10.55
C LEU A 159 -4.20 -7.64 10.66
N ILE A 160 -3.33 -8.14 9.77
CA ILE A 160 -2.78 -9.49 9.83
C ILE A 160 -2.00 -9.70 11.14
N SER A 161 -1.14 -8.76 11.49
CA SER A 161 -0.36 -8.83 12.73
C SER A 161 -1.26 -8.82 13.98
N LEU A 162 -2.30 -7.99 13.98
CA LEU A 162 -3.31 -7.95 15.05
C LEU A 162 -4.06 -9.28 15.18
N ALA A 163 -4.45 -9.90 14.06
CA ALA A 163 -5.10 -11.20 14.06
C ALA A 163 -4.19 -12.27 14.69
N ILE A 164 -2.92 -12.29 14.32
CA ILE A 164 -1.92 -13.22 14.85
C ILE A 164 -1.69 -12.99 16.35
N PHE A 165 -1.51 -11.73 16.78
CA PHE A 165 -1.36 -11.41 18.19
C PHE A 165 -2.62 -11.75 19.00
N GLY A 166 -3.81 -11.49 18.44
CA GLY A 166 -5.08 -11.86 19.05
C GLY A 166 -5.22 -13.37 19.28
N LEU A 167 -4.91 -14.18 18.26
CA LEU A 167 -4.92 -15.64 18.36
C LEU A 167 -3.92 -16.16 19.39
N SER A 168 -2.73 -15.59 19.44
CA SER A 168 -1.69 -15.97 20.40
C SER A 168 -2.05 -15.59 21.84
N PHE A 169 -2.59 -14.39 22.03
CA PHE A 169 -3.08 -13.94 23.33
C PHE A 169 -4.25 -14.80 23.80
N PHE A 170 -5.19 -15.09 22.90
CA PHE A 170 -6.31 -15.99 23.15
C PHE A 170 -5.81 -17.34 23.68
N ALA A 171 -4.83 -17.97 23.03
CA ALA A 171 -4.24 -19.23 23.47
C ALA A 171 -3.61 -19.13 24.86
N LEU A 172 -2.84 -18.06 25.14
CA LEU A 172 -2.19 -17.85 26.42
C LEU A 172 -3.19 -17.58 27.56
N VAL A 173 -4.28 -16.88 27.30
CA VAL A 173 -5.36 -16.69 28.27
C VAL A 173 -6.02 -18.03 28.59
N ILE A 174 -6.33 -18.85 27.60
CA ILE A 174 -6.89 -20.20 27.83
C ILE A 174 -5.97 -21.02 28.74
N ILE A 175 -4.67 -21.10 28.45
CA ILE A 175 -3.72 -21.83 29.32
C ILE A 175 -3.80 -21.36 30.76
N THR A 176 -3.80 -20.03 30.92
CA THR A 176 -3.84 -19.44 32.28
C THR A 176 -5.12 -19.82 33.00
N ARG A 177 -6.28 -19.76 32.32
CA ARG A 177 -7.58 -20.09 32.89
C ARG A 177 -7.69 -21.57 33.27
N ILE A 178 -7.13 -22.45 32.45
CA ILE A 178 -7.11 -23.89 32.78
C ILE A 178 -6.33 -24.15 34.07
N LYS A 179 -5.14 -23.54 34.20
CA LYS A 179 -4.33 -23.68 35.42
C LYS A 179 -5.07 -23.17 36.67
N GLU A 180 -5.83 -22.10 36.53
CA GLU A 180 -6.63 -21.49 37.62
C GLU A 180 -7.93 -22.23 37.92
N MET A 181 -8.40 -23.14 37.05
CA MET A 181 -9.74 -23.72 37.12
C MET A 181 -10.00 -24.51 38.40
N ARG A 182 -9.04 -25.29 38.89
CA ARG A 182 -9.15 -25.99 40.16
C ARG A 182 -9.26 -25.03 41.34
N ALA A 183 -8.40 -24.03 41.38
CA ALA A 183 -8.41 -23.00 42.44
C ALA A 183 -9.73 -22.21 42.43
N ALA A 184 -10.26 -21.89 41.25
CA ALA A 184 -11.54 -21.22 41.11
C ALA A 184 -12.71 -22.10 41.57
N GLY A 185 -12.69 -23.42 41.27
CA GLY A 185 -13.67 -24.36 41.75
C GLY A 185 -13.70 -24.48 43.28
N ILE A 186 -12.53 -24.51 43.93
CA ILE A 186 -12.40 -24.52 45.39
C ILE A 186 -12.94 -23.22 46.01
N LYS A 187 -12.61 -22.07 45.42
CA LYS A 187 -13.07 -20.73 45.86
C LYS A 187 -14.61 -20.61 45.72
N LEU A 188 -15.20 -21.14 44.64
CA LEU A 188 -16.66 -21.19 44.50
C LEU A 188 -17.32 -22.09 45.55
N PHE A 189 -16.70 -23.22 45.84
CA PHE A 189 -17.20 -24.14 46.86
C PHE A 189 -17.09 -23.53 48.26
N SER A 190 -16.08 -22.67 48.50
CA SER A 190 -15.95 -21.93 49.78
C SER A 190 -16.82 -20.66 49.87
N GLY A 191 -17.78 -20.48 48.93
CA GLY A 191 -18.76 -19.41 48.99
C GLY A 191 -18.35 -18.09 48.33
N GLN A 192 -17.18 -18.01 47.64
CA GLN A 192 -16.84 -16.84 46.86
C GLN A 192 -17.73 -16.70 45.65
N THR A 193 -18.19 -15.49 45.30
CA THR A 193 -18.99 -15.22 44.14
C THR A 193 -18.17 -15.30 42.86
N LEU A 194 -18.80 -15.72 41.76
CA LEU A 194 -18.21 -15.73 40.42
C LEU A 194 -17.62 -14.37 40.03
N LEU A 195 -18.34 -13.28 40.36
CA LEU A 195 -17.90 -11.89 40.09
C LEU A 195 -16.62 -11.54 40.85
N SER A 196 -16.44 -12.00 42.11
CA SER A 196 -15.20 -11.74 42.87
C SER A 196 -13.99 -12.44 42.25
N ILE A 197 -14.15 -13.70 41.79
CA ILE A 197 -13.10 -14.47 41.13
C ILE A 197 -12.72 -13.82 39.78
N MET A 198 -13.75 -13.37 39.04
CA MET A 198 -13.54 -12.60 37.80
C MET A 198 -12.77 -11.30 38.03
N GLY A 199 -13.26 -10.51 38.98
CA GLY A 199 -12.69 -9.19 39.29
C GLY A 199 -11.19 -9.27 39.62
N HIS A 200 -10.82 -10.26 40.44
CA HIS A 200 -9.41 -10.47 40.80
C HIS A 200 -8.53 -10.87 39.61
N SER A 201 -9.01 -11.75 38.77
CA SER A 201 -8.25 -12.20 37.59
C SER A 201 -8.16 -11.12 36.53
N LEU A 202 -9.26 -10.41 36.28
CA LEU A 202 -9.32 -9.31 35.31
C LEU A 202 -8.48 -8.10 35.78
N SER A 203 -8.50 -7.78 37.09
CA SER A 203 -7.68 -6.71 37.64
C SER A 203 -6.18 -6.94 37.42
N THR A 204 -5.76 -8.22 37.49
CA THR A 204 -4.37 -8.58 37.18
C THR A 204 -4.05 -8.35 35.69
N ASP A 205 -4.96 -8.70 34.79
CA ASP A 205 -4.79 -8.45 33.35
C ASP A 205 -4.74 -6.95 33.06
N ILE A 206 -5.66 -6.16 33.61
CA ILE A 206 -5.70 -4.69 33.47
C ILE A 206 -4.41 -4.04 33.97
N LYS A 207 -3.87 -4.46 35.11
CA LYS A 207 -2.59 -3.92 35.62
C LYS A 207 -1.44 -4.11 34.62
N TRP A 208 -1.35 -5.29 33.99
CA TRP A 208 -0.29 -5.56 33.01
C TRP A 208 -0.54 -4.85 31.68
N LEU A 209 -1.80 -4.70 31.26
CA LEU A 209 -2.17 -3.91 30.09
C LEU A 209 -1.81 -2.42 30.31
N LEU A 210 -2.13 -1.85 31.48
CA LEU A 210 -1.78 -0.47 31.81
C LEU A 210 -0.26 -0.25 31.89
N LEU A 211 0.47 -1.19 32.51
CA LEU A 211 1.93 -1.13 32.55
C LEU A 211 2.53 -1.17 31.13
N SER A 212 2.03 -2.07 30.27
CA SER A 212 2.50 -2.16 28.89
C SER A 212 2.15 -0.91 28.08
N ALA A 213 0.96 -0.31 28.32
CA ALA A 213 0.58 0.96 27.72
C ALA A 213 1.57 2.08 28.09
N LEU A 214 1.87 2.21 29.38
CA LEU A 214 2.79 3.24 29.86
C LEU A 214 4.19 3.09 29.24
N LEU A 215 4.76 1.87 29.30
CA LEU A 215 6.09 1.61 28.76
C LEU A 215 6.15 1.82 27.24
N SER A 216 5.11 1.38 26.52
CA SER A 216 5.04 1.55 25.07
C SER A 216 4.84 3.01 24.67
N PHE A 217 4.01 3.74 25.42
CA PHE A 217 3.81 5.17 25.17
C PHE A 217 5.09 5.97 25.40
N LEU A 218 5.83 5.67 26.46
CA LEU A 218 7.13 6.29 26.73
C LEU A 218 8.15 5.93 25.62
N GLY A 219 8.26 4.66 25.25
CA GLY A 219 9.20 4.21 24.21
C GLY A 219 8.93 4.83 22.85
N GLY A 220 7.66 4.83 22.40
CA GLY A 220 7.29 5.49 21.16
C GLY A 220 7.37 7.01 21.21
N GLY A 221 7.07 7.61 22.38
CA GLY A 221 7.28 9.04 22.60
C GLY A 221 8.76 9.43 22.42
N VAL A 222 9.69 8.63 22.91
CA VAL A 222 11.14 8.84 22.69
C VAL A 222 11.49 8.72 21.20
N VAL A 223 10.94 7.73 20.47
CA VAL A 223 11.17 7.60 19.04
C VAL A 223 10.65 8.82 18.28
N LEU A 224 9.41 9.25 18.54
CA LEU A 224 8.84 10.44 17.90
C LEU A 224 9.63 11.72 18.25
N PHE A 225 10.08 11.85 19.49
CA PHE A 225 10.92 12.98 19.92
C PHE A 225 12.27 12.99 19.19
N SER A 226 12.95 11.85 19.08
CA SER A 226 14.23 11.74 18.40
C SER A 226 14.16 12.07 16.89
N GLN A 227 12.98 11.91 16.30
CA GLN A 227 12.71 12.25 14.89
C GLN A 227 12.15 13.68 14.71
N GLY A 228 12.08 14.48 15.77
CA GLY A 228 11.50 15.83 15.72
C GLY A 228 9.97 15.86 15.52
N LEU A 229 9.29 14.73 15.74
CA LEU A 229 7.85 14.56 15.47
C LEU A 229 7.01 14.55 16.76
N PHE A 230 7.47 15.27 17.79
CA PHE A 230 6.79 15.35 19.09
C PHE A 230 5.64 16.36 19.05
N TYR A 231 4.66 16.15 18.17
CA TYR A 231 3.47 17.00 18.03
C TYR A 231 2.25 16.37 18.69
N PRO A 232 1.37 17.18 19.34
CA PRO A 232 0.22 16.68 20.10
C PRO A 232 -0.69 15.74 19.26
N ILE A 233 -0.91 16.07 18.00
CA ILE A 233 -1.76 15.28 17.09
C ILE A 233 -1.15 13.90 16.80
N LEU A 234 0.18 13.83 16.59
CA LEU A 234 0.87 12.57 16.32
C LEU A 234 0.94 11.71 17.57
N LEU A 235 1.20 12.32 18.73
CA LEU A 235 1.17 11.66 20.04
C LEU A 235 -0.22 11.12 20.38
N ALA A 236 -1.27 11.91 20.12
CA ALA A 236 -2.64 11.48 20.32
C ALA A 236 -3.00 10.32 19.38
N THR A 237 -2.65 10.41 18.08
CA THR A 237 -2.86 9.32 17.11
C THR A 237 -2.15 8.03 17.55
N TYR A 238 -0.91 8.15 17.98
CA TYR A 238 -0.13 7.05 18.53
C TYR A 238 -0.78 6.45 19.78
N GLY A 239 -1.17 7.29 20.74
CA GLY A 239 -1.84 6.87 21.98
C GLY A 239 -3.17 6.15 21.73
N PHE A 240 -3.99 6.66 20.81
CA PHE A 240 -5.22 5.99 20.39
C PHE A 240 -4.94 4.62 19.72
N GLY A 241 -3.89 4.52 18.89
CA GLY A 241 -3.51 3.25 18.26
C GLY A 241 -3.15 2.17 19.29
N ILE A 242 -2.34 2.52 20.30
CA ILE A 242 -2.03 1.63 21.43
C ILE A 242 -3.31 1.29 22.20
N SER A 243 -4.13 2.28 22.52
CA SER A 243 -5.37 2.10 23.29
C SER A 243 -6.34 1.13 22.59
N PHE A 244 -6.54 1.25 21.30
CA PHE A 244 -7.36 0.32 20.52
C PHE A 244 -6.84 -1.12 20.58
N TYR A 245 -5.53 -1.30 20.50
CA TYR A 245 -4.93 -2.63 20.64
C TYR A 245 -5.14 -3.22 22.03
N LEU A 246 -4.93 -2.45 23.07
CA LEU A 246 -5.11 -2.92 24.44
C LEU A 246 -6.57 -3.21 24.76
N LEU A 247 -7.50 -2.42 24.24
CA LEU A 247 -8.94 -2.69 24.31
C LEU A 247 -9.29 -4.00 23.57
N PHE A 248 -8.67 -4.26 22.43
CA PHE A 248 -8.82 -5.52 21.71
C PHE A 248 -8.34 -6.73 22.55
N LEU A 249 -7.17 -6.65 23.20
CA LEU A 249 -6.69 -7.70 24.11
C LEU A 249 -7.59 -7.85 25.31
N LEU A 250 -8.06 -6.75 25.89
CA LEU A 250 -8.99 -6.75 27.02
C LEU A 250 -10.32 -7.42 26.62
N ALA A 251 -10.85 -7.12 25.44
CA ALA A 251 -12.07 -7.75 24.94
C ALA A 251 -11.93 -9.28 24.80
N ILE A 252 -10.78 -9.75 24.27
CA ILE A 252 -10.46 -11.18 24.24
C ILE A 252 -10.41 -11.77 25.65
N SER A 253 -9.79 -11.10 26.61
CA SER A 253 -9.71 -11.58 28.00
C SER A 253 -11.10 -11.67 28.65
N ILE A 254 -11.96 -10.69 28.43
CA ILE A 254 -13.35 -10.67 28.92
C ILE A 254 -14.17 -11.79 28.24
N LEU A 255 -14.10 -11.90 26.93
CA LEU A 255 -14.83 -12.94 26.18
C LEU A 255 -14.46 -14.35 26.69
N LEU A 256 -13.17 -14.62 26.81
CA LEU A 256 -12.68 -15.90 27.33
C LEU A 256 -13.06 -16.13 28.79
N MET A 257 -13.13 -15.08 29.58
CA MET A 257 -13.59 -15.16 30.96
C MET A 257 -15.07 -15.51 31.02
N LEU A 258 -15.91 -14.92 30.17
CA LEU A 258 -17.34 -15.29 30.07
C LEU A 258 -17.51 -16.75 29.64
N LEU A 259 -16.79 -17.21 28.62
CA LEU A 259 -16.82 -18.62 28.17
C LEU A 259 -16.35 -19.58 29.28
N TYR A 260 -15.33 -19.18 30.03
CA TYR A 260 -14.84 -19.94 31.18
C TYR A 260 -15.90 -20.07 32.28
N LEU A 261 -16.62 -19.02 32.62
CA LEU A 261 -17.69 -19.03 33.58
C LEU A 261 -18.88 -19.92 33.16
N MET A 262 -19.25 -19.83 31.88
CA MET A 262 -20.28 -20.73 31.31
C MET A 262 -19.88 -22.20 31.41
N SER A 263 -18.58 -22.51 31.42
CA SER A 263 -18.08 -23.88 31.60
C SER A 263 -18.04 -24.33 33.06
N LEU A 264 -18.03 -23.41 34.03
CA LEU A 264 -18.05 -23.64 35.47
C LEU A 264 -19.47 -23.65 36.07
N SER A 265 -20.47 -24.08 35.30
CA SER A 265 -21.85 -24.22 35.81
C SER A 265 -21.89 -25.10 37.04
N TYR A 266 -22.88 -24.87 37.92
CA TYR A 266 -23.05 -25.60 39.22
C TYR A 266 -22.99 -27.13 39.08
N LYS A 267 -23.49 -27.69 37.96
CA LYS A 267 -23.46 -29.11 37.65
C LYS A 267 -22.05 -29.68 37.38
N ALA A 268 -21.07 -28.81 37.09
CA ALA A 268 -19.69 -29.21 36.75
C ALA A 268 -18.69 -29.01 37.90
N LEU A 269 -19.07 -28.39 39.03
CA LEU A 269 -18.17 -28.04 40.13
C LEU A 269 -17.51 -29.28 40.78
N VAL A 270 -18.29 -30.32 41.10
CA VAL A 270 -17.76 -31.54 41.72
C VAL A 270 -16.80 -32.30 40.79
N PRO A 271 -17.11 -32.51 39.51
CA PRO A 271 -16.16 -33.05 38.54
C PRO A 271 -14.88 -32.23 38.39
N VAL A 272 -14.98 -30.88 38.38
CA VAL A 272 -13.83 -29.96 38.26
C VAL A 272 -12.88 -30.07 39.44
N ILE A 273 -13.40 -30.11 40.67
CA ILE A 273 -12.61 -30.31 41.91
C ILE A 273 -11.92 -31.67 41.86
N LYS A 274 -12.61 -32.72 41.39
CA LYS A 274 -12.05 -34.07 41.18
C LYS A 274 -11.12 -34.18 39.95
N GLY A 275 -10.80 -33.06 39.28
CA GLY A 275 -9.84 -33.01 38.14
C GLY A 275 -10.44 -33.35 36.76
N ARG A 276 -11.76 -33.49 36.67
CA ARG A 276 -12.44 -33.67 35.35
C ARG A 276 -12.87 -32.30 34.81
N LEU A 277 -12.04 -31.73 33.96
CA LEU A 277 -12.25 -30.38 33.40
C LEU A 277 -13.12 -30.45 32.12
N PRO A 278 -14.14 -29.58 31.95
CA PRO A 278 -14.99 -29.53 30.75
C PRO A 278 -14.29 -28.83 29.57
N LEU A 279 -13.14 -29.37 29.13
CA LEU A 279 -12.27 -28.71 28.16
C LEU A 279 -12.65 -28.94 26.69
N LYS A 280 -13.64 -29.80 26.38
CA LYS A 280 -14.01 -30.12 24.98
C LYS A 280 -14.34 -28.88 24.15
N ARG A 281 -15.15 -27.94 24.70
CA ARG A 281 -15.54 -26.71 23.98
C ARG A 281 -14.33 -25.80 23.72
N LEU A 282 -13.43 -25.68 24.68
CA LEU A 282 -12.21 -24.92 24.54
C LEU A 282 -11.25 -25.54 23.53
N MET A 283 -11.17 -26.86 23.46
CA MET A 283 -10.38 -27.58 22.48
C MET A 283 -10.90 -27.36 21.05
N ILE A 284 -12.20 -27.43 20.82
CA ILE A 284 -12.81 -27.11 19.52
C ILE A 284 -12.49 -25.68 19.12
N LEU A 285 -12.66 -24.74 20.04
CA LEU A 285 -12.38 -23.32 19.77
C LEU A 285 -10.91 -23.07 19.41
N THR A 286 -9.98 -23.75 20.10
CA THR A 286 -8.53 -23.62 19.78
C THR A 286 -8.15 -24.31 18.46
N LEU A 287 -8.83 -25.39 18.06
CA LEU A 287 -8.69 -25.99 16.73
C LEU A 287 -9.18 -25.05 15.62
N LEU A 288 -10.28 -24.33 15.85
CA LEU A 288 -10.74 -23.28 14.94
C LEU A 288 -9.73 -22.14 14.83
N CYS A 289 -9.10 -21.75 15.95
CA CYS A 289 -8.03 -20.77 15.92
C CYS A 289 -6.81 -21.26 15.12
N GLN A 290 -6.48 -22.55 15.15
CA GLN A 290 -5.42 -23.14 14.32
C GLN A 290 -5.76 -23.05 12.82
N LEU A 291 -7.00 -23.31 12.43
CA LEU A 291 -7.47 -23.13 11.06
C LEU A 291 -7.24 -21.69 10.57
N VAL A 292 -7.68 -20.72 11.38
CA VAL A 292 -7.48 -19.29 11.06
C VAL A 292 -6.00 -18.94 11.00
N ALA A 293 -5.17 -19.51 11.89
CA ALA A 293 -3.72 -19.28 11.89
C ALA A 293 -3.05 -19.77 10.59
N VAL A 294 -3.42 -20.96 10.08
CA VAL A 294 -2.92 -21.49 8.80
C VAL A 294 -3.25 -20.55 7.67
N PHE A 295 -4.52 -20.13 7.59
CA PHE A 295 -4.98 -19.18 6.57
C PHE A 295 -4.21 -17.86 6.62
N THR A 296 -4.11 -17.25 7.80
CA THR A 296 -3.49 -15.95 8.00
C THR A 296 -1.97 -15.98 7.68
N VAL A 297 -1.28 -17.02 8.12
CA VAL A 297 0.16 -17.18 7.84
C VAL A 297 0.39 -17.46 6.36
N GLY A 298 -0.42 -18.31 5.73
CA GLY A 298 -0.35 -18.55 4.28
C GLY A 298 -0.50 -17.25 3.47
N TYR A 299 -1.46 -16.43 3.86
CA TYR A 299 -1.69 -15.13 3.22
C TYR A 299 -0.51 -14.16 3.44
N ALA A 300 0.04 -14.09 4.66
CA ALA A 300 1.20 -13.27 4.98
C ALA A 300 2.45 -13.69 4.19
N VAL A 301 2.69 -15.00 4.07
CA VAL A 301 3.81 -15.56 3.29
C VAL A 301 3.64 -15.23 1.80
N LYS A 302 2.44 -15.44 1.23
CA LYS A 302 2.16 -15.12 -0.18
C LYS A 302 2.42 -13.64 -0.47
N THR A 303 1.81 -12.76 0.32
CA THR A 303 1.94 -11.31 0.14
C THR A 303 3.40 -10.87 0.32
N GLY A 304 4.10 -11.41 1.32
CA GLY A 304 5.52 -11.13 1.55
C GLY A 304 6.42 -11.57 0.40
N LEU A 305 6.19 -12.76 -0.17
CA LEU A 305 6.94 -13.24 -1.34
C LEU A 305 6.68 -12.40 -2.59
N THR A 306 5.42 -12.04 -2.82
CA THR A 306 5.03 -11.18 -3.96
C THR A 306 5.69 -9.80 -3.84
N SER A 307 5.66 -9.19 -2.64
CA SER A 307 6.32 -7.92 -2.39
C SER A 307 7.84 -8.01 -2.52
N TYR A 308 8.44 -9.11 -2.08
CA TYR A 308 9.87 -9.35 -2.24
C TYR A 308 10.29 -9.52 -3.72
N GLN A 309 9.52 -10.25 -4.50
CA GLN A 309 9.76 -10.37 -5.95
C GLN A 309 9.67 -9.01 -6.64
N ARG A 310 8.64 -8.23 -6.31
CA ARG A 310 8.48 -6.86 -6.79
C ARG A 310 9.64 -5.95 -6.40
N LEU A 311 10.13 -6.05 -5.16
CA LEU A 311 11.30 -5.29 -4.72
C LEU A 311 12.56 -5.67 -5.52
N LYS A 312 12.76 -6.96 -5.79
CA LYS A 312 13.88 -7.45 -6.60
C LYS A 312 13.83 -6.94 -8.04
N GLU A 313 12.65 -6.91 -8.65
CA GLU A 313 12.44 -6.33 -9.98
C GLU A 313 12.77 -4.83 -10.01
N LEU A 314 12.34 -4.10 -8.98
CA LEU A 314 12.67 -2.69 -8.82
C LEU A 314 14.18 -2.47 -8.60
N GLU A 315 14.85 -3.34 -7.88
CA GLU A 315 16.30 -3.22 -7.63
C GLU A 315 17.13 -3.37 -8.92
N ILE A 316 16.75 -4.31 -9.80
CA ILE A 316 17.37 -4.48 -11.12
C ILE A 316 17.25 -3.20 -11.95
N SER A 317 16.14 -2.50 -11.81
CA SER A 317 15.83 -1.28 -12.57
C SER A 317 16.53 -0.02 -12.02
N LYS A 318 17.02 -0.07 -10.79
CA LYS A 318 17.66 1.07 -10.11
C LYS A 318 18.86 1.61 -10.89
N GLN A 319 19.68 0.73 -11.43
CA GLN A 319 20.86 1.10 -12.20
C GLN A 319 20.47 1.76 -13.53
N ALA A 320 19.45 1.25 -14.21
CA ALA A 320 18.96 1.82 -15.45
C ALA A 320 18.45 3.28 -15.30
N TRP A 321 17.86 3.61 -14.16
CA TRP A 321 17.47 4.99 -13.86
C TRP A 321 18.64 5.90 -13.51
N GLN A 322 19.80 5.37 -13.07
CA GLN A 322 20.98 6.20 -12.82
C GLN A 322 21.51 6.84 -14.12
N ASP A 323 21.49 6.07 -15.21
CA ASP A 323 21.92 6.54 -16.53
C ASP A 323 20.96 7.56 -17.17
N ARG A 324 19.81 7.83 -16.50
CA ARG A 324 18.72 8.68 -16.96
C ARG A 324 18.35 9.77 -15.93
N ALA A 325 19.28 10.09 -15.03
CA ALA A 325 19.08 11.07 -13.97
C ALA A 325 18.85 12.51 -14.48
N ASP A 326 19.23 12.80 -15.69
CA ASP A 326 19.07 14.10 -16.36
C ASP A 326 17.69 14.31 -17.01
N TYR A 327 16.78 13.32 -16.89
CA TYR A 327 15.42 13.41 -17.41
C TYR A 327 14.41 13.73 -16.31
N TYR A 328 13.57 14.72 -16.59
CA TYR A 328 12.59 15.27 -15.66
C TYR A 328 11.17 15.10 -16.19
N GLN A 329 10.27 14.76 -15.32
CA GLN A 329 8.84 14.65 -15.61
C GLN A 329 8.10 15.82 -14.98
N ILE A 330 7.08 16.32 -15.67
CA ILE A 330 6.21 17.39 -15.16
C ILE A 330 5.27 16.81 -14.12
N SER A 331 5.14 17.48 -12.99
CA SER A 331 4.13 17.19 -11.98
C SER A 331 3.13 18.34 -11.89
N PHE A 332 1.86 18.01 -12.01
CA PHE A 332 0.77 18.96 -11.83
C PHE A 332 0.37 19.08 -10.35
N GLY A 333 -0.39 20.14 -10.01
CA GLY A 333 -1.10 20.25 -8.74
C GLY A 333 -2.25 19.23 -8.63
N LEU A 334 -3.20 19.53 -7.77
CA LEU A 334 -4.41 18.69 -7.61
C LEU A 334 -5.37 18.79 -8.79
N GLY A 335 -5.20 19.79 -9.65
CA GLY A 335 -6.13 20.14 -10.70
C GLY A 335 -5.86 19.47 -12.03
N ASP A 336 -6.94 19.29 -12.78
CA ASP A 336 -6.92 18.77 -14.16
C ASP A 336 -6.94 19.95 -15.13
N ARG A 337 -5.76 20.57 -15.33
CA ARG A 337 -5.61 21.74 -16.19
C ARG A 337 -5.63 21.46 -17.69
N VAL A 338 -5.51 20.19 -18.02
CA VAL A 338 -5.30 19.76 -19.42
C VAL A 338 -6.60 19.65 -20.21
N LYS A 339 -7.78 19.67 -19.54
CA LYS A 339 -9.08 19.46 -20.20
C LYS A 339 -9.69 20.72 -20.83
N ASP A 340 -9.13 21.88 -20.59
CA ASP A 340 -9.58 23.11 -21.20
C ASP A 340 -8.95 23.29 -22.59
N THR A 341 -9.74 23.64 -23.60
CA THR A 341 -9.30 23.72 -25.02
C THR A 341 -8.17 24.71 -25.22
N GLU A 342 -8.16 25.85 -24.54
CA GLU A 342 -7.07 26.82 -24.64
C GLU A 342 -5.77 26.27 -24.04
N ASN A 343 -5.87 25.63 -22.88
CA ASN A 343 -4.72 24.99 -22.25
C ASN A 343 -4.22 23.79 -23.08
N GLN A 344 -5.09 23.01 -23.71
CA GLN A 344 -4.69 21.93 -24.60
C GLN A 344 -3.81 22.44 -25.74
N ASN A 345 -4.10 23.59 -26.33
CA ASN A 345 -3.28 24.16 -27.38
C ASN A 345 -1.87 24.52 -26.84
N LYS A 346 -1.78 25.19 -25.69
CA LYS A 346 -0.47 25.53 -25.06
C LYS A 346 0.36 24.30 -24.74
N TRP A 347 -0.28 23.26 -24.18
CA TRP A 347 0.39 22.00 -23.86
C TRP A 347 0.80 21.19 -25.10
N TYR A 348 0.01 21.27 -26.18
CA TYR A 348 0.36 20.67 -27.46
C TYR A 348 1.60 21.35 -28.07
N GLU A 349 1.61 22.69 -28.14
CA GLU A 349 2.74 23.45 -28.66
C GLU A 349 4.01 23.24 -27.83
N PHE A 350 3.87 23.18 -26.51
CA PHE A 350 4.96 22.78 -25.62
C PHE A 350 5.51 21.39 -25.96
N SER A 351 4.64 20.38 -26.07
CA SER A 351 5.05 19.01 -26.41
C SER A 351 5.71 18.94 -27.78
N LYS A 352 5.18 19.70 -28.75
CA LYS A 352 5.71 19.78 -30.09
C LYS A 352 7.13 20.37 -30.08
N GLU A 353 7.33 21.52 -29.45
CA GLU A 353 8.65 22.12 -29.38
C GLU A 353 9.65 21.21 -28.63
N ALA A 354 9.24 20.62 -27.51
CA ALA A 354 10.11 19.78 -26.70
C ALA A 354 10.55 18.50 -27.43
N VAL A 355 9.66 17.87 -28.19
CA VAL A 355 9.96 16.63 -28.93
C VAL A 355 10.74 16.93 -30.20
N GLU A 356 10.36 17.94 -30.97
CA GLU A 356 10.99 18.26 -32.26
C GLU A 356 12.40 18.82 -32.11
N LYS A 357 12.69 19.51 -31.00
CA LYS A 357 14.03 19.97 -30.65
C LYS A 357 14.89 18.95 -29.90
N GLU A 358 14.40 17.70 -29.78
CA GLU A 358 15.08 16.62 -29.06
C GLU A 358 15.38 16.94 -27.59
N GLN A 359 14.63 17.89 -27.03
CA GLN A 359 14.74 18.29 -25.62
C GLN A 359 13.90 17.42 -24.70
N ALA A 360 13.06 16.53 -25.26
CA ALA A 360 12.28 15.59 -24.50
C ALA A 360 12.14 14.24 -25.19
N LEU A 361 11.95 13.20 -24.40
CA LEU A 361 11.55 11.86 -24.83
C LEU A 361 10.06 11.70 -24.55
N PHE A 362 9.33 11.20 -25.52
CA PHE A 362 7.99 10.66 -25.29
C PHE A 362 8.08 9.14 -25.21
N VAL A 363 7.56 8.57 -24.13
CA VAL A 363 7.56 7.11 -23.91
C VAL A 363 6.25 6.73 -23.24
N LYS A 364 5.41 5.98 -23.97
CA LYS A 364 4.11 5.48 -23.48
C LYS A 364 4.01 3.98 -23.62
N ASP A 365 3.78 3.30 -22.52
CA ASP A 365 3.50 1.88 -22.44
C ASP A 365 1.99 1.61 -22.29
N ASN A 366 1.60 0.36 -22.44
CA ASN A 366 0.25 -0.16 -22.20
C ASN A 366 0.25 -1.21 -21.07
N LEU A 367 1.12 -1.06 -20.07
CA LEU A 367 1.27 -2.05 -19.00
C LEU A 367 -0.02 -2.36 -18.24
N ILE A 368 -0.93 -1.40 -18.12
CA ILE A 368 -2.22 -1.61 -17.45
C ILE A 368 -3.02 -2.69 -18.16
N HIS A 369 -3.04 -2.65 -19.50
CA HIS A 369 -3.78 -3.62 -20.32
C HIS A 369 -3.01 -4.94 -20.45
N PHE A 370 -1.72 -4.87 -20.74
CA PHE A 370 -0.86 -6.03 -20.92
C PHE A 370 -0.69 -6.87 -19.65
N ALA A 371 -0.62 -6.23 -18.49
CA ALA A 371 -0.47 -6.89 -17.20
C ALA A 371 -1.80 -7.30 -16.56
N ASN A 372 -2.93 -7.11 -17.23
CA ASN A 372 -4.21 -7.62 -16.73
C ASN A 372 -4.13 -9.15 -16.60
N PRO A 373 -4.26 -9.72 -15.38
CA PRO A 373 -4.16 -11.16 -15.16
C PRO A 373 -5.19 -11.98 -15.94
N GLN A 374 -6.26 -11.34 -16.40
CA GLN A 374 -7.31 -11.98 -17.22
C GLN A 374 -6.99 -11.96 -18.72
N GLY A 375 -5.95 -11.22 -19.15
CA GLY A 375 -5.59 -11.08 -20.56
C GLY A 375 -6.73 -10.55 -21.42
N LYS A 376 -7.61 -9.70 -20.85
CA LYS A 376 -8.81 -9.20 -21.53
C LYS A 376 -8.76 -7.68 -21.60
N ASN A 377 -9.24 -7.12 -22.71
CA ASN A 377 -9.47 -5.69 -22.88
C ASN A 377 -10.70 -5.23 -22.06
N GLU A 378 -10.99 -3.93 -22.10
CA GLU A 378 -12.15 -3.35 -21.41
C GLU A 378 -13.50 -3.97 -21.88
N ASN A 379 -13.54 -4.49 -23.09
CA ASN A 379 -14.71 -5.17 -23.68
C ASN A 379 -14.80 -6.66 -23.33
N GLY A 380 -13.85 -7.18 -22.54
CA GLY A 380 -13.82 -8.59 -22.13
C GLY A 380 -13.22 -9.57 -23.16
N GLU A 381 -12.64 -9.06 -24.25
CA GLU A 381 -11.97 -9.85 -25.28
C GLU A 381 -10.54 -10.18 -24.88
N THR A 382 -10.04 -11.36 -25.26
CA THR A 382 -8.65 -11.76 -24.98
C THR A 382 -7.69 -10.91 -25.82
N LEU A 383 -6.75 -10.23 -25.14
CA LEU A 383 -5.72 -9.44 -25.81
C LEU A 383 -4.74 -10.36 -26.55
N ALA A 384 -4.51 -10.07 -27.81
CA ALA A 384 -3.38 -10.64 -28.53
C ALA A 384 -2.06 -10.14 -27.91
N THR A 385 -1.03 -10.98 -27.87
CA THR A 385 0.29 -10.58 -27.32
C THR A 385 0.85 -9.34 -28.00
N TYR A 386 0.60 -9.18 -29.30
CA TYR A 386 1.02 -8.04 -30.11
C TYR A 386 -0.20 -7.38 -30.74
N SER A 387 -0.51 -6.19 -30.23
CA SER A 387 -1.59 -5.31 -30.71
C SER A 387 -1.34 -3.88 -30.22
N PRO A 388 -2.07 -2.88 -30.69
CA PRO A 388 -1.95 -1.50 -30.18
C PRO A 388 -2.17 -1.36 -28.68
N ASP A 389 -2.85 -2.31 -28.03
CA ASP A 389 -3.18 -2.28 -26.60
C ASP A 389 -2.40 -3.35 -25.78
N ALA A 390 -1.37 -4.00 -26.37
CA ALA A 390 -0.62 -5.06 -25.72
C ALA A 390 0.89 -4.75 -25.62
N ASN A 391 1.77 -5.65 -26.07
CA ASN A 391 3.22 -5.49 -26.01
C ASN A 391 3.74 -4.47 -27.04
N VAL A 392 3.44 -3.20 -26.80
CA VAL A 392 3.78 -2.06 -27.66
C VAL A 392 4.32 -0.93 -26.82
N LEU A 393 5.25 -0.16 -27.40
CA LEU A 393 5.81 1.04 -26.81
C LEU A 393 5.71 2.18 -27.81
N TYR A 394 5.00 3.24 -27.46
CA TYR A 394 4.86 4.44 -28.25
C TYR A 394 5.96 5.41 -27.87
N VAL A 395 6.78 5.86 -28.83
CA VAL A 395 7.98 6.62 -28.55
C VAL A 395 8.21 7.77 -29.53
N SER A 396 8.93 8.80 -29.11
CA SER A 396 9.49 9.82 -30.00
C SER A 396 10.78 9.31 -30.70
N PRO A 397 11.19 9.89 -31.84
CA PRO A 397 12.45 9.53 -32.51
C PRO A 397 13.66 9.60 -31.59
N SER A 398 13.74 10.59 -30.71
CA SER A 398 14.82 10.78 -29.74
C SER A 398 15.00 9.59 -28.77
N TYR A 399 13.96 8.78 -28.54
CA TYR A 399 14.07 7.54 -27.79
C TYR A 399 14.98 6.51 -28.48
N LEU A 400 14.94 6.43 -29.82
CA LEU A 400 15.75 5.47 -30.58
C LEU A 400 17.25 5.75 -30.39
N ASP A 401 17.62 7.03 -30.28
CA ASP A 401 19.00 7.43 -30.06
C ASP A 401 19.42 7.22 -28.60
N LYS A 402 18.57 7.62 -27.64
CA LYS A 402 18.87 7.46 -26.20
C LYS A 402 19.02 5.99 -25.80
N GLU A 403 18.16 5.11 -26.32
CA GLU A 403 18.17 3.68 -25.98
C GLU A 403 18.96 2.83 -26.99
N ASN A 404 19.74 3.46 -27.87
CA ASN A 404 20.58 2.80 -28.86
C ASN A 404 19.83 1.72 -29.67
N VAL A 405 18.61 2.04 -30.12
CA VAL A 405 17.81 1.10 -30.90
C VAL A 405 18.43 0.90 -32.28
N SER A 406 18.74 -0.34 -32.64
CA SER A 406 19.37 -0.68 -33.92
C SER A 406 18.36 -0.57 -35.06
N VAL A 407 18.35 0.54 -35.76
CA VAL A 407 17.52 0.79 -36.95
C VAL A 407 18.41 1.13 -38.12
N ASN A 408 18.06 0.68 -39.32
CA ASN A 408 18.75 1.03 -40.55
C ASN A 408 18.86 2.57 -40.71
N GLY A 409 20.00 3.06 -41.18
CA GLY A 409 20.27 4.50 -41.30
C GLY A 409 19.27 5.26 -42.18
N GLU A 410 18.82 4.67 -43.28
CA GLU A 410 17.77 5.25 -44.14
C GLU A 410 16.43 5.36 -43.40
N THR A 411 16.03 4.30 -42.70
CA THR A 411 14.80 4.31 -41.87
C THR A 411 14.93 5.32 -40.75
N ARG A 412 16.08 5.41 -40.09
CA ARG A 412 16.32 6.38 -39.01
C ARG A 412 16.14 7.82 -39.51
N GLN A 413 16.65 8.15 -40.67
CA GLN A 413 16.44 9.47 -41.28
C GLN A 413 14.97 9.75 -41.58
N LYS A 414 14.23 8.77 -42.13
CA LYS A 414 12.79 8.90 -42.34
C LYS A 414 12.03 9.11 -41.03
N LEU A 415 12.37 8.36 -39.98
CA LEU A 415 11.74 8.49 -38.67
C LEU A 415 12.05 9.81 -37.96
N ALA A 416 13.21 10.43 -38.22
CA ALA A 416 13.54 11.75 -37.71
C ALA A 416 12.73 12.88 -38.38
N HIS A 417 12.17 12.67 -39.59
CA HIS A 417 11.48 13.69 -40.38
C HIS A 417 10.08 13.23 -40.81
N LEU A 418 9.35 12.58 -39.90
CA LEU A 418 7.98 12.12 -40.15
C LEU A 418 7.06 13.28 -40.55
N GLN A 419 6.33 13.10 -41.65
CA GLN A 419 5.34 14.07 -42.13
C GLN A 419 3.97 13.82 -41.47
N LYS A 420 3.07 14.80 -41.54
CA LYS A 420 1.68 14.66 -41.08
C LYS A 420 1.02 13.41 -41.72
N GLY A 421 0.48 12.54 -40.88
CA GLY A 421 -0.11 11.26 -41.32
C GLY A 421 0.89 10.10 -41.42
N GLU A 422 2.13 10.24 -40.95
CA GLU A 422 3.12 9.18 -40.94
C GLU A 422 3.52 8.75 -39.55
N PHE A 423 3.85 7.46 -39.38
CA PHE A 423 4.44 6.93 -38.15
C PHE A 423 5.38 5.76 -38.49
N GLY A 424 6.38 5.55 -37.62
CA GLY A 424 7.23 4.37 -37.70
C GLY A 424 6.58 3.18 -36.99
N LEU A 425 6.59 2.03 -37.64
CA LEU A 425 6.16 0.75 -37.05
C LEU A 425 7.36 -0.21 -37.08
N LEU A 426 8.06 -0.31 -35.94
CA LEU A 426 9.24 -1.15 -35.82
C LEU A 426 8.84 -2.48 -35.18
N LEU A 427 8.88 -3.53 -35.96
CA LEU A 427 8.44 -4.87 -35.57
C LEU A 427 9.66 -5.73 -35.17
N PRO A 428 9.58 -6.52 -34.10
CA PRO A 428 10.52 -7.62 -33.91
C PRO A 428 10.59 -8.53 -35.14
N GLU A 429 11.78 -8.98 -35.52
CA GLU A 429 11.99 -9.86 -36.69
C GLU A 429 11.08 -11.10 -36.68
N SER A 430 10.76 -11.61 -35.49
CA SER A 430 9.84 -12.74 -35.28
C SER A 430 8.41 -12.48 -35.78
N LEU A 431 8.01 -11.22 -35.95
CA LEU A 431 6.67 -10.83 -36.41
C LEU A 431 6.59 -10.53 -37.90
N ARG A 432 7.66 -10.75 -38.66
CA ARG A 432 7.72 -10.47 -40.12
C ARG A 432 6.57 -11.12 -40.90
N SER A 433 6.16 -12.32 -40.50
CA SER A 433 5.02 -13.02 -41.17
C SER A 433 3.66 -12.39 -40.89
N GLN A 434 3.54 -11.55 -39.86
CA GLN A 434 2.31 -10.88 -39.45
C GLN A 434 2.31 -9.38 -39.85
N GLU A 435 3.30 -8.93 -40.63
CA GLU A 435 3.47 -7.51 -40.98
C GLU A 435 2.19 -6.88 -41.55
N ALA A 436 1.58 -7.53 -42.55
CA ALA A 436 0.42 -6.96 -43.23
C ALA A 436 -0.80 -6.77 -42.28
N GLU A 437 -1.01 -7.73 -41.39
CA GLU A 437 -2.08 -7.68 -40.41
C GLU A 437 -1.80 -6.60 -39.36
N LEU A 438 -0.62 -6.60 -38.76
CA LEU A 438 -0.21 -5.63 -37.74
C LEU A 438 -0.21 -4.21 -38.32
N LYS A 439 0.34 -4.02 -39.49
CA LYS A 439 0.33 -2.73 -40.20
C LYS A 439 -1.09 -2.18 -40.28
N LYS A 440 -2.02 -2.97 -40.78
CA LYS A 440 -3.43 -2.57 -40.94
C LYS A 440 -4.05 -2.18 -39.58
N VAL A 441 -3.88 -3.01 -38.54
CA VAL A 441 -4.45 -2.76 -37.24
C VAL A 441 -3.87 -1.48 -36.58
N PHE A 442 -2.57 -1.24 -36.75
CA PHE A 442 -1.96 -0.03 -36.22
C PHE A 442 -2.33 1.24 -37.03
N GLU A 443 -2.45 1.14 -38.36
CA GLU A 443 -2.91 2.25 -39.18
C GLU A 443 -4.36 2.63 -38.86
N GLU A 444 -5.26 1.65 -38.70
CA GLU A 444 -6.65 1.87 -38.27
C GLU A 444 -6.70 2.54 -36.89
N LYS A 445 -5.97 2.04 -35.91
CA LYS A 445 -5.96 2.58 -34.55
C LYS A 445 -5.40 3.99 -34.49
N LEU A 446 -4.29 4.24 -35.16
CA LEU A 446 -3.63 5.55 -35.12
C LEU A 446 -4.33 6.58 -36.00
N SER A 447 -5.15 6.17 -36.97
CA SER A 447 -5.97 7.10 -37.72
C SER A 447 -6.99 7.86 -36.86
N ASP A 448 -7.29 7.38 -35.66
CA ASP A 448 -8.06 8.16 -34.67
C ASP A 448 -7.44 9.55 -34.42
N TYR A 449 -6.12 9.70 -34.53
CA TYR A 449 -5.46 11.00 -34.41
C TYR A 449 -5.88 11.99 -35.51
N GLY A 450 -6.30 11.51 -36.67
CA GLY A 450 -6.77 12.33 -37.79
C GLY A 450 -8.24 12.73 -37.72
N LYS A 451 -8.99 12.36 -36.69
CA LYS A 451 -10.40 12.71 -36.55
C LYS A 451 -10.61 14.17 -36.14
N SER A 452 -11.61 14.81 -36.73
CA SER A 452 -11.98 16.20 -36.48
C SER A 452 -12.72 16.44 -35.15
N GLY A 453 -13.10 15.36 -34.42
CA GLY A 453 -13.83 15.44 -33.15
C GLY A 453 -13.66 14.20 -32.29
N GLU A 454 -14.09 14.27 -31.04
CA GLU A 454 -13.97 13.19 -30.05
C GLU A 454 -14.97 12.05 -30.28
N GLU A 455 -16.03 12.28 -31.04
CA GLU A 455 -17.02 11.24 -31.35
C GLU A 455 -16.44 10.16 -32.26
N ALA A 456 -16.80 8.91 -32.02
CA ALA A 456 -16.35 7.78 -32.86
C ALA A 456 -16.73 7.96 -34.32
N SER A 457 -17.82 8.66 -34.62
CA SER A 457 -18.36 9.00 -35.93
C SER A 457 -17.77 10.25 -36.58
N ALA A 458 -16.84 10.95 -35.88
CA ALA A 458 -16.24 12.18 -36.41
C ALA A 458 -15.51 11.88 -37.75
N PRO A 459 -15.63 12.81 -38.76
CA PRO A 459 -14.97 12.61 -40.04
C PRO A 459 -13.44 12.59 -39.90
N LEU A 460 -12.82 11.74 -40.69
CA LEU A 460 -11.38 11.58 -40.75
C LEU A 460 -10.80 12.64 -41.69
N GLU A 461 -9.90 13.48 -41.22
CA GLU A 461 -9.21 14.50 -42.00
C GLU A 461 -8.02 13.92 -42.77
N TYR A 462 -7.32 12.95 -42.16
CA TYR A 462 -6.20 12.23 -42.76
C TYR A 462 -6.02 10.86 -42.11
N GLU A 463 -5.47 9.94 -42.86
CA GLU A 463 -5.12 8.59 -42.40
C GLU A 463 -3.66 8.56 -41.92
N MET A 464 -3.39 7.69 -40.97
CA MET A 464 -2.03 7.42 -40.52
C MET A 464 -1.43 6.24 -41.29
N ARG A 465 -0.23 6.40 -41.85
CA ARG A 465 0.49 5.42 -42.65
C ARG A 465 1.77 4.97 -41.98
N ALA A 466 1.98 3.66 -41.94
CA ALA A 466 3.15 3.09 -41.26
C ALA A 466 4.38 3.02 -42.20
N ILE A 467 5.51 3.50 -41.68
CA ILE A 467 6.85 3.22 -42.22
C ILE A 467 7.37 2.01 -41.44
N VAL A 468 7.34 0.82 -42.10
CA VAL A 468 7.69 -0.45 -41.44
C VAL A 468 9.19 -0.69 -41.48
N SER A 469 9.75 -1.16 -40.34
CA SER A 469 11.12 -1.66 -40.25
C SER A 469 11.18 -2.79 -39.22
N TYR A 470 12.31 -3.48 -39.14
CA TYR A 470 12.46 -4.62 -38.25
C TYR A 470 13.57 -4.40 -37.23
N LEU A 471 13.35 -4.97 -36.04
CA LEU A 471 14.26 -4.95 -34.93
C LEU A 471 14.77 -6.37 -34.62
N PRO A 472 16.02 -6.53 -34.15
CA PRO A 472 16.51 -7.82 -33.69
C PRO A 472 15.59 -8.38 -32.60
N THR A 473 15.41 -9.72 -32.59
CA THR A 473 14.62 -10.43 -31.59
C THR A 473 15.44 -10.70 -30.32
N GLY A 474 14.80 -10.76 -29.16
CA GLY A 474 15.44 -11.01 -27.86
C GLY A 474 15.88 -9.73 -27.14
N GLU A 475 15.57 -8.55 -27.66
CA GLU A 475 15.98 -7.29 -27.06
C GLU A 475 14.99 -6.77 -26.03
N LYS A 476 15.54 -6.24 -24.94
CA LYS A 476 14.79 -5.58 -23.88
C LYS A 476 14.81 -4.07 -24.06
N ARG A 477 13.63 -3.44 -23.96
CA ARG A 477 13.46 -1.99 -24.08
C ARG A 477 13.04 -1.38 -22.77
N PHE A 478 13.73 -0.32 -22.36
CA PHE A 478 13.41 0.42 -21.15
C PHE A 478 12.18 1.29 -21.38
N ILE A 479 11.21 1.22 -20.47
CA ILE A 479 9.88 1.82 -20.67
C ILE A 479 9.64 3.09 -19.87
N TYR A 480 10.64 3.58 -19.15
CA TYR A 480 10.53 4.79 -18.33
C TYR A 480 9.33 4.75 -17.34
N ASN A 481 8.99 3.55 -16.85
CA ASN A 481 7.91 3.42 -15.88
C ASN A 481 8.29 4.12 -14.57
N ASN A 482 7.61 5.22 -14.30
CA ASN A 482 7.85 6.05 -13.11
C ASN A 482 7.26 5.47 -11.80
N GLY A 483 6.69 4.26 -11.84
CA GLY A 483 6.07 3.60 -10.69
C GLY A 483 4.63 4.02 -10.40
N GLU A 484 4.02 4.87 -11.21
CA GLU A 484 2.58 5.16 -11.14
C GLU A 484 1.74 3.97 -11.64
N SER A 485 2.31 3.16 -12.53
CA SER A 485 1.69 1.91 -12.96
C SER A 485 1.66 0.88 -11.80
N PRO A 486 0.59 0.11 -11.66
CA PRO A 486 0.52 -1.00 -10.72
C PRO A 486 1.56 -2.10 -11.00
N VAL A 487 2.17 -2.09 -12.19
CA VAL A 487 3.19 -3.03 -12.64
C VAL A 487 4.58 -2.43 -12.44
N SER A 488 5.47 -3.18 -11.80
CA SER A 488 6.83 -2.73 -11.46
C SER A 488 7.87 -3.00 -12.56
N ILE A 489 7.44 -3.51 -13.72
CA ILE A 489 8.30 -3.85 -14.84
C ILE A 489 8.92 -2.57 -15.41
N GLN A 490 10.22 -2.60 -15.69
CA GLN A 490 10.96 -1.49 -16.33
C GLN A 490 11.41 -1.82 -17.74
N TYR A 491 11.27 -3.07 -18.15
CA TYR A 491 11.67 -3.52 -19.48
C TYR A 491 10.58 -4.36 -20.10
N LEU A 492 10.27 -4.09 -21.36
CA LEU A 492 9.51 -4.99 -22.23
C LEU A 492 10.49 -5.79 -23.09
N THR A 493 10.20 -7.08 -23.29
CA THR A 493 10.94 -7.95 -24.21
C THR A 493 10.23 -7.95 -25.56
N ASP A 494 10.98 -7.64 -26.61
CA ASP A 494 10.49 -7.60 -27.99
C ASP A 494 9.18 -6.80 -28.19
N PRO A 495 9.05 -5.56 -27.63
CA PRO A 495 7.86 -4.77 -27.90
C PRO A 495 7.86 -4.27 -29.37
N ILE A 496 6.67 -4.12 -29.93
CA ILE A 496 6.52 -3.29 -31.12
C ILE A 496 6.81 -1.83 -30.73
N LEU A 497 7.68 -1.13 -31.46
CA LEU A 497 7.89 0.29 -31.27
C LEU A 497 7.07 1.08 -32.29
N VAL A 498 6.23 1.98 -31.80
CA VAL A 498 5.48 2.94 -32.61
C VAL A 498 6.13 4.30 -32.45
N VAL A 499 6.74 4.79 -33.52
CA VAL A 499 7.49 6.05 -33.50
C VAL A 499 6.66 7.15 -34.16
N PHE A 500 6.40 8.24 -33.42
CA PHE A 500 5.65 9.37 -33.92
C PHE A 500 6.03 10.67 -33.21
N THR A 501 5.64 11.80 -33.78
CA THR A 501 5.87 13.15 -33.24
C THR A 501 4.56 13.93 -33.21
N PRO A 502 4.48 15.07 -32.50
CA PRO A 502 3.32 15.95 -32.58
C PRO A 502 3.02 16.42 -34.01
N THR A 503 4.04 16.72 -34.81
CA THR A 503 3.86 17.07 -36.22
C THR A 503 3.30 15.91 -37.03
N SER A 504 3.77 14.69 -36.81
CA SER A 504 3.32 13.52 -37.57
C SER A 504 1.89 13.11 -37.22
N THR A 505 1.48 13.26 -35.97
CA THR A 505 0.10 13.04 -35.55
C THR A 505 -0.83 14.21 -35.85
N GLY A 506 -0.28 15.34 -36.30
CA GLY A 506 -1.03 16.52 -36.72
C GLY A 506 -1.64 17.31 -35.58
N ASP A 507 -2.52 18.23 -35.94
CA ASP A 507 -3.10 19.27 -35.07
C ASP A 507 -4.61 19.14 -34.85
N SER A 508 -5.16 17.95 -35.09
CA SER A 508 -6.55 17.62 -34.81
C SER A 508 -6.87 17.77 -33.29
N ILE A 509 -8.14 17.90 -32.94
CA ILE A 509 -8.58 17.95 -31.55
C ILE A 509 -8.09 16.71 -30.77
N ILE A 510 -8.18 15.52 -31.36
CA ILE A 510 -7.73 14.28 -30.74
C ILE A 510 -6.23 14.29 -30.51
N SER A 511 -5.43 14.66 -31.53
CA SER A 511 -3.98 14.73 -31.40
C SER A 511 -3.56 15.71 -30.30
N LYS A 512 -4.12 16.93 -30.29
CA LYS A 512 -3.86 17.93 -29.25
C LYS A 512 -4.21 17.42 -27.86
N SER A 513 -5.38 16.81 -27.70
CA SER A 513 -5.82 16.23 -26.43
C SER A 513 -4.86 15.15 -25.92
N ILE A 514 -4.45 14.22 -26.79
CA ILE A 514 -3.55 13.12 -26.40
C ILE A 514 -2.17 13.64 -25.98
N TRP A 515 -1.56 14.54 -26.76
CA TRP A 515 -0.26 15.11 -26.42
C TRP A 515 -0.31 15.92 -25.12
N SER A 516 -1.37 16.69 -24.92
CA SER A 516 -1.57 17.48 -23.71
C SER A 516 -1.71 16.59 -22.47
N ILE A 517 -2.57 15.56 -22.53
CA ILE A 517 -2.79 14.62 -21.42
C ILE A 517 -1.50 13.87 -21.05
N ASN A 518 -0.70 13.50 -22.05
CA ASN A 518 0.51 12.74 -21.84
C ASN A 518 1.74 13.61 -21.47
N ALA A 519 1.67 14.93 -21.65
CA ALA A 519 2.78 15.84 -21.33
C ALA A 519 3.26 15.70 -19.87
N GLY A 520 2.35 15.51 -18.92
CA GLY A 520 2.70 15.35 -17.50
C GLY A 520 3.04 13.94 -17.06
N LYS A 521 2.78 12.91 -17.91
CA LYS A 521 2.93 11.51 -17.50
C LYS A 521 4.01 10.75 -18.27
N GLN A 522 4.20 11.11 -19.54
CA GLN A 522 4.94 10.28 -20.49
C GLN A 522 5.94 11.09 -21.31
N LEU A 523 6.07 12.38 -21.03
CA LEU A 523 7.08 13.25 -21.59
C LEU A 523 8.19 13.46 -20.55
N PHE A 524 9.42 13.08 -20.91
CA PHE A 524 10.61 13.18 -20.08
C PHE A 524 11.54 14.26 -20.67
N ILE A 525 11.65 15.39 -20.00
CA ILE A 525 12.40 16.56 -20.46
C ILE A 525 13.87 16.39 -20.05
N LYS A 526 14.79 16.64 -20.97
CA LYS A 526 16.21 16.57 -20.71
C LYS A 526 16.71 17.87 -20.09
N GLY A 527 17.23 17.78 -18.86
CA GLY A 527 17.77 18.91 -18.10
C GLY A 527 16.71 19.76 -17.41
N TYR A 528 17.00 20.13 -16.17
CA TYR A 528 16.07 20.92 -15.32
C TYR A 528 15.83 22.31 -15.87
N GLU A 529 16.93 23.08 -16.13
CA GLU A 529 16.84 24.46 -16.60
C GLU A 529 16.21 24.56 -17.99
N SER A 530 16.56 23.65 -18.88
CA SER A 530 15.96 23.58 -20.23
C SER A 530 14.44 23.34 -20.14
N GLY A 531 14.01 22.49 -19.19
CA GLY A 531 12.61 22.26 -18.92
C GLY A 531 11.88 23.51 -18.43
N LEU A 532 12.50 24.27 -17.52
CA LEU A 532 11.92 25.52 -17.02
C LEU A 532 11.80 26.57 -18.14
N GLU A 533 12.80 26.71 -18.99
CA GLU A 533 12.77 27.64 -20.13
C GLU A 533 11.65 27.28 -21.11
N LEU A 534 11.50 26.00 -21.44
CA LEU A 534 10.43 25.53 -22.32
C LEU A 534 9.04 25.84 -21.74
N LEU A 535 8.83 25.60 -20.44
CA LEU A 535 7.57 25.87 -19.76
C LEU A 535 7.25 27.38 -19.74
N LYS A 536 8.25 28.23 -19.49
CA LYS A 536 8.11 29.69 -19.52
C LYS A 536 7.73 30.17 -20.91
N LYS A 537 8.44 29.68 -21.94
CA LYS A 537 8.20 30.03 -23.33
C LYS A 537 6.79 29.65 -23.79
N ALA A 538 6.30 28.49 -23.37
CA ALA A 538 4.96 28.04 -23.71
C ALA A 538 3.84 28.73 -22.89
N GLY A 539 4.18 29.56 -21.91
CA GLY A 539 3.21 30.24 -21.03
C GLY A 539 2.42 29.28 -20.13
N ILE A 540 3.03 28.15 -19.74
CA ILE A 540 2.42 27.14 -18.88
C ILE A 540 3.23 26.89 -17.59
N TYR A 541 4.27 27.70 -17.36
CA TYR A 541 5.13 27.57 -16.17
C TYR A 541 4.34 27.61 -14.86
N GLU A 542 3.34 28.48 -14.76
CA GLU A 542 2.50 28.64 -13.59
C GLU A 542 1.51 27.49 -13.35
N GLN A 543 1.32 26.64 -14.35
CA GLN A 543 0.45 25.47 -14.27
C GLN A 543 1.17 24.22 -13.74
N VAL A 544 2.50 24.29 -13.60
CA VAL A 544 3.35 23.17 -13.19
C VAL A 544 3.70 23.30 -11.72
N SER A 545 3.43 22.28 -10.94
CA SER A 545 3.83 22.27 -9.53
C SER A 545 5.35 22.16 -9.38
N TYR A 546 5.99 21.25 -10.11
CA TYR A 546 7.44 21.07 -10.13
C TYR A 546 7.88 20.12 -11.24
N LEU A 547 9.16 20.20 -11.60
CA LEU A 547 9.83 19.21 -12.43
C LEU A 547 10.46 18.14 -11.53
N LYS A 548 10.08 16.91 -11.74
CA LYS A 548 10.43 15.76 -10.93
C LYS A 548 11.48 14.93 -11.66
N GLU A 549 12.65 14.76 -11.08
CA GLU A 549 13.66 13.86 -11.62
C GLU A 549 13.08 12.44 -11.75
N GLY A 550 13.19 11.81 -12.92
CA GLY A 550 12.64 10.47 -13.16
C GLY A 550 13.15 9.43 -12.17
N ARG A 551 14.44 9.52 -11.80
CA ARG A 551 15.04 8.70 -10.74
C ARG A 551 14.39 8.90 -9.37
N SER A 552 14.08 10.14 -9.00
CA SER A 552 13.44 10.45 -7.71
C SER A 552 12.05 9.81 -7.59
N VAL A 553 11.29 9.81 -8.67
CA VAL A 553 9.98 9.12 -8.74
C VAL A 553 10.12 7.62 -8.47
N TYR A 554 11.07 7.01 -9.16
CA TYR A 554 11.39 5.60 -9.01
C TYR A 554 11.84 5.27 -7.57
N LEU A 555 12.72 6.09 -6.98
CA LEU A 555 13.20 5.91 -5.60
C LEU A 555 12.08 6.01 -4.58
N THR A 556 11.12 6.91 -4.75
CA THR A 556 9.93 6.99 -3.89
C THR A 556 9.21 5.64 -3.88
N ARG A 557 8.96 5.07 -5.05
CA ARG A 557 8.27 3.78 -5.17
C ARG A 557 9.09 2.63 -4.63
N TYR A 558 10.40 2.62 -4.90
CA TYR A 558 11.32 1.62 -4.35
C TYR A 558 11.31 1.62 -2.82
N ASN A 559 11.42 2.79 -2.19
CA ASN A 559 11.41 2.94 -0.74
C ASN A 559 10.08 2.50 -0.11
N GLU A 560 8.95 2.80 -0.75
CA GLU A 560 7.63 2.31 -0.33
C GLU A 560 7.55 0.78 -0.34
N VAL A 561 7.91 0.15 -1.46
CA VAL A 561 7.88 -1.31 -1.61
C VAL A 561 8.89 -1.99 -0.69
N GLN A 562 10.07 -1.41 -0.48
CA GLN A 562 11.07 -1.89 0.46
C GLN A 562 10.51 -1.93 1.90
N THR A 563 9.88 -0.84 2.32
CA THR A 563 9.27 -0.73 3.65
C THR A 563 8.12 -1.71 3.81
N GLU A 564 7.26 -1.84 2.80
CA GLU A 564 6.15 -2.80 2.77
C GLU A 564 6.69 -4.24 2.89
N THR A 565 7.70 -4.59 2.10
CA THR A 565 8.31 -5.92 2.10
C THR A 565 8.94 -6.27 3.45
N ALA A 566 9.73 -5.35 4.02
CA ALA A 566 10.36 -5.55 5.33
C ALA A 566 9.30 -5.79 6.41
N THR A 567 8.23 -5.03 6.39
CA THR A 567 7.13 -5.13 7.34
C THR A 567 6.36 -6.45 7.19
N LEU A 568 6.11 -6.92 5.95
CA LEU A 568 5.46 -8.21 5.67
C LEU A 568 6.30 -9.40 6.14
N ILE A 569 7.60 -9.37 5.91
CA ILE A 569 8.52 -10.42 6.36
C ILE A 569 8.53 -10.51 7.90
N LEU A 570 8.62 -9.36 8.58
CA LEU A 570 8.55 -9.32 10.04
C LEU A 570 7.20 -9.85 10.56
N GLY A 571 6.09 -9.47 9.93
CA GLY A 571 4.76 -9.98 10.26
C GLY A 571 4.65 -11.48 10.08
N ALA A 572 5.20 -12.05 9.02
CA ALA A 572 5.23 -13.49 8.78
C ALA A 572 6.06 -14.25 9.85
N ILE A 573 7.23 -13.74 10.23
CA ILE A 573 8.07 -14.32 11.29
C ILE A 573 7.30 -14.35 12.63
N VAL A 574 6.68 -13.25 12.99
CA VAL A 574 5.86 -13.15 14.20
C VAL A 574 4.66 -14.11 14.14
N GLY A 575 4.05 -14.26 12.96
CA GLY A 575 2.96 -15.18 12.71
C GLY A 575 3.34 -16.64 12.97
N ILE A 576 4.48 -17.07 12.45
CA ILE A 576 5.01 -18.41 12.68
C ILE A 576 5.30 -18.64 14.16
N ALA A 577 6.00 -17.70 14.82
CA ALA A 577 6.30 -17.80 16.25
C ALA A 577 5.02 -17.89 17.12
N SER A 578 4.02 -17.10 16.78
CA SER A 578 2.72 -17.11 17.46
C SER A 578 1.95 -18.42 17.25
N SER A 579 2.05 -19.00 16.06
CA SER A 579 1.43 -20.31 15.76
C SER A 579 2.04 -21.44 16.59
N LEU A 580 3.35 -21.40 16.86
CA LEU A 580 4.01 -22.35 17.77
C LEU A 580 3.47 -22.24 19.20
N LEU A 581 3.20 -21.03 19.70
CA LEU A 581 2.56 -20.82 21.00
C LEU A 581 1.13 -21.38 21.02
N LEU A 582 0.39 -21.23 19.93
CA LEU A 582 -0.96 -21.79 19.78
C LEU A 582 -0.91 -23.32 19.82
N PHE A 583 0.03 -23.97 19.11
CA PHE A 583 0.21 -25.45 19.18
C PHE A 583 0.53 -25.91 20.57
N TYR A 584 1.46 -25.22 21.24
CA TYR A 584 1.79 -25.52 22.62
C TYR A 584 0.54 -25.48 23.52
N SER A 585 -0.30 -24.50 23.32
CA SER A 585 -1.51 -24.28 24.11
C SER A 585 -2.56 -25.38 23.88
N VAL A 586 -2.79 -25.74 22.61
CA VAL A 586 -3.77 -26.78 22.24
C VAL A 586 -3.31 -28.15 22.74
N ASN A 587 -2.02 -28.45 22.61
CA ASN A 587 -1.45 -29.70 23.14
C ASN A 587 -1.57 -29.78 24.67
N LEU A 588 -1.36 -28.67 25.39
CA LEU A 588 -1.52 -28.63 26.83
C LEU A 588 -3.00 -28.92 27.24
N LEU A 589 -3.96 -28.33 26.52
CA LEU A 589 -5.38 -28.65 26.68
C LEU A 589 -5.66 -30.13 26.48
N TYR A 590 -5.11 -30.70 25.41
CA TYR A 590 -5.26 -32.10 25.08
C TYR A 590 -4.70 -33.01 26.19
N PHE A 591 -3.49 -32.76 26.67
CA PHE A 591 -2.86 -33.54 27.72
C PHE A 591 -3.62 -33.43 29.04
N GLU A 592 -4.06 -32.24 29.42
CA GLU A 592 -4.86 -32.06 30.64
C GLU A 592 -6.23 -32.75 30.56
N GLN A 593 -6.90 -32.71 29.41
CA GLN A 593 -8.22 -33.33 29.22
C GLN A 593 -8.17 -34.87 29.21
N PHE A 594 -7.19 -35.43 28.49
CA PHE A 594 -7.10 -36.86 28.23
C PHE A 594 -6.00 -37.57 29.04
N ARG A 595 -5.50 -36.92 30.11
CA ARG A 595 -4.36 -37.39 30.90
C ARG A 595 -4.49 -38.82 31.33
N ARG A 596 -5.69 -39.22 31.86
CA ARG A 596 -5.97 -40.59 32.31
C ARG A 596 -5.97 -41.58 31.13
N ASP A 597 -6.65 -41.25 30.07
CA ASP A 597 -6.75 -42.10 28.88
C ASP A 597 -5.39 -42.32 28.20
N ILE A 598 -4.56 -41.26 28.13
CA ILE A 598 -3.20 -41.33 27.63
C ILE A 598 -2.34 -42.24 28.51
N LEU A 599 -2.47 -42.14 29.84
CA LEU A 599 -1.73 -43.00 30.77
C LEU A 599 -2.15 -44.49 30.61
N ILE A 600 -3.45 -44.79 30.51
CA ILE A 600 -3.94 -46.14 30.30
C ILE A 600 -3.42 -46.72 28.98
N LYS A 601 -3.51 -45.97 27.87
CA LYS A 601 -3.02 -46.39 26.57
C LYS A 601 -1.51 -46.66 26.57
N ARG A 602 -0.72 -45.87 27.30
CA ARG A 602 0.73 -46.08 27.45
C ARG A 602 1.06 -47.33 28.28
N ILE A 603 0.34 -47.54 29.36
CA ILE A 603 0.52 -48.78 30.20
C ILE A 603 0.16 -50.02 29.37
N SER A 604 -0.82 -49.90 28.47
CA SER A 604 -1.18 -50.97 27.53
C SER A 604 -0.20 -51.15 26.36
N GLY A 605 0.97 -50.46 26.35
CA GLY A 605 2.02 -50.64 25.37
C GLY A 605 1.82 -49.96 24.02
N LEU A 606 0.78 -49.10 23.86
CA LEU A 606 0.52 -48.37 22.62
C LEU A 606 1.63 -47.34 22.31
N ARG A 607 2.08 -47.33 21.04
CA ARG A 607 3.11 -46.39 20.53
C ARG A 607 2.58 -44.96 20.49
N PHE A 608 3.49 -43.99 20.31
CA PHE A 608 3.18 -42.57 20.26
C PHE A 608 2.03 -42.25 19.27
N PHE A 609 2.16 -42.67 18.03
CA PHE A 609 1.15 -42.41 17.00
C PHE A 609 -0.21 -43.07 17.32
N GLU A 610 -0.22 -44.26 17.84
CA GLU A 610 -1.46 -44.97 18.24
C GLU A 610 -2.16 -44.30 19.43
N THR A 611 -1.38 -43.84 20.40
CA THR A 611 -1.87 -43.13 21.57
C THR A 611 -2.55 -41.82 21.23
N HIS A 612 -1.97 -41.08 20.28
CA HIS A 612 -2.38 -39.70 19.93
C HIS A 612 -3.13 -39.61 18.58
N ALA A 613 -3.43 -40.72 17.89
CA ALA A 613 -3.99 -40.77 16.54
C ALA A 613 -5.23 -39.87 16.36
N GLN A 614 -6.22 -40.02 17.20
CA GLN A 614 -7.47 -39.27 17.09
C GLN A 614 -7.27 -37.75 17.21
N TYR A 615 -6.38 -37.33 18.09
CA TYR A 615 -6.03 -35.92 18.25
C TYR A 615 -5.26 -35.38 17.03
N MET A 616 -4.29 -36.15 16.54
CA MET A 616 -3.51 -35.78 15.34
C MET A 616 -4.41 -35.66 14.11
N VAL A 617 -5.37 -36.56 13.92
CA VAL A 617 -6.37 -36.49 12.84
C VAL A 617 -7.19 -35.21 12.95
N SER A 618 -7.62 -34.82 14.15
CA SER A 618 -8.41 -33.60 14.37
C SER A 618 -7.57 -32.33 14.04
N GLN A 619 -6.29 -32.31 14.40
CA GLN A 619 -5.36 -31.22 14.03
C GLN A 619 -5.12 -31.21 12.53
N PHE A 620 -4.86 -32.36 11.93
CA PHE A 620 -4.66 -32.50 10.49
C PHE A 620 -5.86 -31.96 9.71
N ALA A 621 -7.08 -32.35 10.09
CA ALA A 621 -8.30 -31.85 9.48
C ALA A 621 -8.39 -30.32 9.56
N SER A 622 -8.12 -29.74 10.74
CA SER A 622 -8.10 -28.28 10.94
C SER A 622 -7.11 -27.58 10.00
N PHE A 623 -5.90 -28.12 9.84
CA PHE A 623 -4.87 -27.54 8.95
C PHE A 623 -5.23 -27.68 7.48
N VAL A 624 -5.78 -28.84 7.08
CA VAL A 624 -6.23 -29.06 5.71
C VAL A 624 -7.37 -28.10 5.35
N PHE A 625 -8.36 -27.90 6.23
CA PHE A 625 -9.41 -26.92 6.00
C PHE A 625 -8.86 -25.49 5.89
N GLY A 626 -7.94 -25.10 6.77
CA GLY A 626 -7.29 -23.79 6.71
C GLY A 626 -6.50 -23.56 5.44
N ALA A 627 -5.70 -24.55 5.02
CA ALA A 627 -4.93 -24.51 3.79
C ALA A 627 -5.83 -24.54 2.54
N SER A 628 -6.89 -25.34 2.53
CA SER A 628 -7.87 -25.38 1.44
C SER A 628 -8.56 -24.04 1.27
N PHE A 629 -8.99 -23.41 2.37
CA PHE A 629 -9.58 -22.09 2.32
C PHE A 629 -8.60 -21.03 1.78
N PHE A 630 -7.32 -21.10 2.17
CA PHE A 630 -6.27 -20.27 1.62
C PHE A 630 -6.10 -20.51 0.11
N ILE A 631 -5.98 -21.77 -0.34
CA ILE A 631 -5.79 -22.11 -1.76
C ILE A 631 -6.97 -21.61 -2.60
N LEU A 632 -8.20 -21.80 -2.14
CA LEU A 632 -9.41 -21.35 -2.83
C LEU A 632 -9.46 -19.82 -2.96
N SER A 633 -9.07 -19.09 -1.90
CA SER A 633 -9.10 -17.62 -1.91
C SER A 633 -7.92 -17.00 -2.67
N SER A 634 -6.73 -17.60 -2.56
CA SER A 634 -5.48 -17.06 -3.13
C SER A 634 -5.11 -17.63 -4.49
N ARG A 635 -5.72 -18.76 -4.89
CA ARG A 635 -5.41 -19.56 -6.07
C ARG A 635 -3.92 -19.99 -6.15
N ASP A 636 -3.27 -20.12 -4.99
CA ASP A 636 -1.86 -20.48 -4.89
C ASP A 636 -1.69 -21.82 -4.18
N LEU A 637 -1.58 -22.89 -4.98
CA LEU A 637 -1.46 -24.26 -4.51
C LEU A 637 -0.11 -24.51 -3.80
N VAL A 638 0.97 -23.94 -4.34
CA VAL A 638 2.33 -24.22 -3.86
C VAL A 638 2.53 -23.67 -2.46
N ILE A 639 2.18 -22.41 -2.24
CA ILE A 639 2.29 -21.77 -0.91
C ILE A 639 1.34 -22.44 0.08
N GLY A 640 0.13 -22.81 -0.35
CA GLY A 640 -0.83 -23.52 0.49
C GLY A 640 -0.30 -24.86 0.99
N LEU A 641 0.28 -25.68 0.11
CA LEU A 641 0.88 -26.96 0.47
C LEU A 641 2.11 -26.82 1.34
N LEU A 642 3.00 -25.84 1.03
CA LEU A 642 4.17 -25.56 1.87
C LEU A 642 3.76 -25.12 3.28
N THR A 643 2.79 -24.24 3.39
CA THR A 643 2.26 -23.80 4.69
C THR A 643 1.67 -24.97 5.47
N LEU A 644 0.88 -25.84 4.82
CA LEU A 644 0.34 -27.05 5.42
C LEU A 644 1.45 -27.95 5.95
N LEU A 645 2.48 -28.22 5.17
CA LEU A 645 3.61 -29.06 5.58
C LEU A 645 4.35 -28.50 6.78
N VAL A 646 4.63 -27.18 6.78
CA VAL A 646 5.31 -26.49 7.90
C VAL A 646 4.48 -26.59 9.17
N PHE A 647 3.17 -26.39 9.08
CA PHE A 647 2.26 -26.48 10.22
C PHE A 647 2.18 -27.91 10.76
N LEU A 648 2.06 -28.92 9.89
CA LEU A 648 2.04 -30.32 10.29
C LEU A 648 3.34 -30.73 10.98
N ALA A 649 4.49 -30.41 10.38
CA ALA A 649 5.79 -30.73 10.98
C ALA A 649 5.96 -30.06 12.36
N SER A 650 5.59 -28.79 12.46
CA SER A 650 5.66 -28.00 13.70
C SER A 650 4.72 -28.56 14.79
N ALA A 651 3.50 -28.95 14.42
CA ALA A 651 2.54 -29.52 15.34
C ALA A 651 2.97 -30.88 15.88
N VAL A 652 3.45 -31.77 15.01
CA VAL A 652 3.96 -33.11 15.39
C VAL A 652 5.18 -32.96 16.30
N LEU A 653 6.14 -32.09 15.93
CA LEU A 653 7.35 -31.85 16.73
C LEU A 653 7.00 -31.31 18.13
N THR A 654 6.08 -30.33 18.19
CA THR A 654 5.63 -29.72 19.43
C THR A 654 4.91 -30.74 20.32
N LEU A 655 4.03 -31.55 19.74
CA LEU A 655 3.31 -32.63 20.43
C LEU A 655 4.27 -33.67 20.98
N TYR A 656 5.25 -34.11 20.17
CA TYR A 656 6.26 -35.09 20.58
C TYR A 656 7.10 -34.60 21.75
N ARG A 657 7.61 -33.38 21.69
CA ARG A 657 8.38 -32.75 22.78
C ARG A 657 7.57 -32.63 24.08
N GLN A 658 6.31 -32.27 23.98
CA GLN A 658 5.41 -32.18 25.15
C GLN A 658 5.06 -33.56 25.70
N ALA A 659 4.83 -34.55 24.85
CA ALA A 659 4.57 -35.93 25.27
C ALA A 659 5.76 -36.51 26.05
N GLN A 660 7.00 -36.20 25.65
CA GLN A 660 8.20 -36.60 26.40
C GLN A 660 8.28 -35.95 27.79
N LYS A 661 7.94 -34.65 27.92
CA LYS A 661 7.89 -33.96 29.21
C LYS A 661 6.82 -34.53 30.14
N GLU A 662 5.60 -34.77 29.62
CA GLU A 662 4.51 -35.40 30.39
C GLU A 662 4.84 -36.81 30.84
N SER A 663 5.53 -37.58 30.03
CA SER A 663 5.98 -38.93 30.40
C SER A 663 6.94 -38.92 31.62
N ARG A 664 7.87 -37.98 31.68
CA ARG A 664 8.78 -37.80 32.82
C ARG A 664 8.03 -37.40 34.10
N VAL A 665 7.09 -36.45 33.99
CA VAL A 665 6.25 -36.04 35.16
C VAL A 665 5.37 -37.17 35.65
N SER A 666 4.76 -37.94 34.75
CA SER A 666 3.91 -39.08 35.12
C SER A 666 4.72 -40.18 35.84
N MET A 667 5.95 -40.45 35.41
CA MET A 667 6.85 -41.40 36.11
C MET A 667 7.25 -40.92 37.50
N THR A 668 7.45 -39.60 37.70
CA THR A 668 7.79 -39.03 38.99
C THR A 668 6.62 -39.15 39.99
N ILE A 669 5.39 -38.93 39.51
CA ILE A 669 4.16 -39.09 40.30
C ILE A 669 3.93 -40.57 40.71
N MET A 670 4.22 -41.52 39.81
CA MET A 670 4.12 -42.96 40.14
C MET A 670 5.18 -43.43 41.11
N LYS A 671 6.35 -42.77 41.15
CA LYS A 671 7.44 -43.05 42.11
C LYS A 671 7.25 -42.44 43.50
N GLY A 672 6.12 -41.77 43.74
CA GLY A 672 5.76 -41.20 45.05
C GLY A 672 6.61 -39.96 45.46
N LYS A 673 7.21 -39.30 44.49
CA LYS A 673 7.91 -38.04 44.70
C LYS A 673 7.09 -36.81 44.25
#